data_aed384c50fab46cb17d15e27f8dbe028
#
_entry.id   aed384c50fab46cb17d15e27f8dbe028
#
_cell.length_a   1.000
_cell.length_b   1.000
_cell.length_c   1.000
_cell.angle_alpha   90.00
_cell.angle_beta   90.00
_cell.angle_gamma   90.00
#
_symmetry.space_group_name_H-M   'P 1'
#
loop_
_entity.id
_entity.type
_entity.pdbx_description
1 polymer ?
#
loop_
_entity_poly.entity_id
_entity_poly.type
_entity_poly.pdbx_seq_one_letter_code
_entity_poly.pdbx_strand_id
1 'polypeptide(L)'
;MRSSRRFAALLAAALAFANVSISAPSSASTPTPPPPPAFTYDRTSFYLHGSPYVIIGGQMDPQRIPAPYWRDRLAKARAMGLNTIFSYVYWNLLEPSPGEWKNDRDEGGKSGDVDIRGISNDIAGFFRIAQEEGLNVVLRPGPYICGEREWGGFPAWLAQVPGMQVRSSNAQFMRVAEAYLVRLAADLEDVQVTRGGPLLMVQVENEYGSYGEDHVYTTGLRDILRDNFEVPLYTNDGGVDWTLAGGEVPEVLAEIDGDPWSGFAAREKYVTTESELGPLMDGEYYTLAPDFWGADNVHNTTVGRPQQIAQFVTDLDYVLGANNSISLYMFHGGTNFGFSNGAIWKNFTASFTTSYDYGSPLDESGRTNDLYFTLRDTILKYVPADTVPDPPENLPRLEIPEFKLAPFVGLFDTLGKARLSKTPLPMEQLGQAYGLILYEHTVNTTVKGVLQPGDRARDRVIVYVNDVKKGVIDSTYSQPAQISVSLRPGDKLQLLVENLGRVDYWSRESGTFVALEDPYKGIQGDVTVGSRALTGWSIYSLPLEAPPSPPRGSQARQSLDTIAAGSPPVYYRATFDIDGDRGTDPAALDTFLAVPSGVKGNVWVNGFNLGRYWIIGPQQSLYLPGTVLKPVENEVVILELEPDVDTLTVFGAAEREWGNYPDPDYP
;
A
#
# COMPACT_ATOMS: atom_id res chain seq x y z
N MET A 1 -5.74 72.09 11.28
CA MET A 1 -6.47 73.06 12.13
C MET A 1 -6.56 72.49 13.54
N ARG A 2 -5.89 73.21 14.46
CA ARG A 2 -6.22 73.48 15.88
C ARG A 2 -6.58 72.29 16.76
N SER A 3 -6.11 72.10 17.98
CA SER A 3 -5.19 72.85 18.88
C SER A 3 -5.15 72.05 20.19
N SER A 4 -3.96 71.85 20.64
CA SER A 4 -3.43 72.03 22.00
C SER A 4 -4.41 72.38 23.16
N ARG A 5 -4.19 71.76 24.35
CA ARG A 5 -3.91 72.49 25.58
C ARG A 5 -3.37 71.63 26.69
N ARG A 6 -2.26 72.06 27.20
CA ARG A 6 -1.62 71.69 28.49
C ARG A 6 -2.42 72.27 29.65
N PHE A 7 -2.34 71.64 30.83
CA PHE A 7 -2.22 72.41 32.12
C PHE A 7 -1.46 71.60 33.16
N ALA A 8 -0.52 72.29 33.74
CA ALA A 8 0.32 71.90 34.92
C ALA A 8 -0.22 72.56 36.18
N ALA A 9 0.05 71.97 37.31
CA ALA A 9 0.30 72.58 38.62
C ALA A 9 0.12 71.50 39.70
N LEU A 10 0.78 71.42 40.81
CA LEU A 10 1.76 72.06 41.58
C LEU A 10 2.02 71.19 42.86
N LEU A 11 3.25 71.18 43.31
CA LEU A 11 3.84 70.69 44.55
C LEU A 11 2.97 70.72 45.80
N ALA A 12 3.08 69.65 46.63
CA ALA A 12 3.15 69.78 48.07
C ALA A 12 4.07 68.67 48.65
N ALA A 13 5.17 69.07 49.28
CA ALA A 13 6.12 68.21 49.99
C ALA A 13 5.60 67.85 51.38
N ALA A 14 5.61 66.56 51.73
CA ALA A 14 5.54 66.11 53.12
C ALA A 14 6.67 65.12 53.39
N LEU A 15 7.61 65.50 54.22
CA LEU A 15 8.65 64.65 54.77
C LEU A 15 8.01 63.62 55.72
N ALA A 16 8.15 62.32 55.40
CA ALA A 16 7.96 61.27 56.38
C ALA A 16 9.20 60.38 56.40
N PHE A 17 9.82 60.26 57.57
CA PHE A 17 10.92 59.34 57.79
C PHE A 17 10.46 57.89 57.57
N ALA A 18 11.03 57.21 56.58
CA ALA A 18 10.84 55.83 56.41
C ALA A 18 12.01 55.02 56.94
N ASN A 19 11.71 54.11 57.86
CA ASN A 19 12.65 53.10 58.35
C ASN A 19 13.14 52.23 57.19
N VAL A 20 14.41 52.22 56.91
CA VAL A 20 15.05 51.30 55.98
C VAL A 20 15.19 49.96 56.67
N SER A 21 14.24 49.05 56.36
CA SER A 21 14.43 47.64 56.63
C SER A 21 15.32 47.07 55.53
N ILE A 22 16.53 46.66 55.89
CA ILE A 22 17.44 45.92 55.01
C ILE A 22 16.82 44.53 54.83
N SER A 23 16.12 44.32 53.73
CA SER A 23 15.70 42.98 53.28
C SER A 23 16.93 42.19 52.80
N ALA A 24 17.17 41.01 53.37
CA ALA A 24 18.19 40.10 52.93
C ALA A 24 17.95 39.77 51.39
N PRO A 25 19.02 39.56 50.61
CA PRO A 25 18.85 39.23 49.20
C PRO A 25 18.03 37.92 49.07
N SER A 26 16.90 38.01 48.40
CA SER A 26 16.13 36.88 47.96
C SER A 26 17.07 35.92 47.25
N SER A 27 17.17 34.69 47.73
CA SER A 27 17.89 33.62 47.04
C SER A 27 17.33 33.54 45.61
N ALA A 28 18.16 33.92 44.65
CA ALA A 28 17.83 33.72 43.23
C ALA A 28 17.53 32.23 43.04
N SER A 29 16.28 31.92 42.73
CA SER A 29 15.90 30.57 42.29
C SER A 29 16.74 30.25 41.05
N THR A 30 17.62 29.26 41.15
CA THR A 30 18.27 28.69 39.98
C THR A 30 17.19 28.37 38.94
N PRO A 31 17.29 28.85 37.70
CA PRO A 31 16.31 28.51 36.68
C PRO A 31 16.24 27.00 36.59
N THR A 32 15.05 26.44 36.71
CA THR A 32 14.81 25.03 36.48
C THR A 32 15.30 24.72 35.07
N PRO A 33 16.14 23.71 34.85
CA PRO A 33 16.56 23.34 33.50
C PRO A 33 15.31 23.08 32.66
N PRO A 34 15.33 23.44 31.37
CA PRO A 34 14.22 23.13 30.49
C PRO A 34 13.94 21.61 30.54
N PRO A 35 12.69 21.19 30.40
CA PRO A 35 12.37 19.78 30.33
C PRO A 35 13.16 19.13 29.19
N PRO A 36 13.57 17.85 29.34
CA PRO A 36 14.25 17.15 28.25
C PRO A 36 13.35 17.10 27.00
N PRO A 37 13.95 17.06 25.80
CA PRO A 37 13.18 16.83 24.56
C PRO A 37 12.28 15.61 24.70
N ALA A 38 11.10 15.65 24.08
CA ALA A 38 10.13 14.56 24.19
C ALA A 38 10.69 13.25 23.58
N PHE A 39 11.37 13.35 22.43
CA PHE A 39 12.15 12.27 21.84
C PHE A 39 13.43 12.84 21.22
N THR A 40 14.55 12.15 21.43
CA THR A 40 15.87 12.54 20.92
C THR A 40 16.79 11.33 20.88
N TYR A 41 18.01 11.53 20.37
CA TYR A 41 19.06 10.51 20.38
C TYR A 41 20.45 11.11 20.55
N ASP A 42 21.38 10.28 20.97
CA ASP A 42 22.81 10.54 20.87
C ASP A 42 23.48 9.47 19.98
N ARG A 43 24.79 9.38 20.02
CA ARG A 43 25.54 8.42 19.19
C ARG A 43 25.17 6.96 19.42
N THR A 44 24.61 6.62 20.57
CA THR A 44 24.44 5.22 21.03
C THR A 44 23.03 4.86 21.46
N SER A 45 22.18 5.83 21.74
CA SER A 45 20.88 5.58 22.36
C SER A 45 19.81 6.55 21.90
N PHE A 46 18.60 6.05 21.71
CA PHE A 46 17.40 6.88 21.69
C PHE A 46 16.94 7.19 23.12
N TYR A 47 16.26 8.31 23.29
CA TYR A 47 15.71 8.75 24.57
C TYR A 47 14.26 9.21 24.39
N LEU A 48 13.35 8.61 25.16
CA LEU A 48 11.96 9.04 25.26
C LEU A 48 11.76 9.73 26.63
N HIS A 49 11.38 10.99 26.61
CA HIS A 49 11.24 11.83 27.81
C HIS A 49 12.49 11.80 28.72
N GLY A 50 13.66 11.75 28.10
CA GLY A 50 14.96 11.72 28.80
C GLY A 50 15.39 10.36 29.33
N SER A 51 14.59 9.31 29.15
CA SER A 51 14.95 7.92 29.51
C SER A 51 15.43 7.14 28.28
N PRO A 52 16.48 6.28 28.41
CA PRO A 52 16.91 5.42 27.31
C PRO A 52 15.74 4.59 26.75
N TYR A 53 15.69 4.49 25.43
CA TYR A 53 14.60 3.82 24.71
C TYR A 53 15.17 2.96 23.57
N VAL A 54 14.93 1.66 23.62
CA VAL A 54 15.24 0.74 22.50
C VAL A 54 13.95 0.54 21.70
N ILE A 55 14.00 0.84 20.41
CA ILE A 55 12.87 0.63 19.52
C ILE A 55 12.79 -0.87 19.20
N ILE A 56 11.72 -1.51 19.65
CA ILE A 56 11.34 -2.87 19.27
C ILE A 56 10.08 -2.72 18.44
N GLY A 57 10.27 -2.64 17.14
CA GLY A 57 9.25 -2.21 16.20
C GLY A 57 8.68 -3.32 15.33
N GLY A 58 7.61 -2.98 14.64
CA GLY A 58 7.05 -3.80 13.57
C GLY A 58 6.22 -2.96 12.61
N GLN A 59 6.37 -3.24 11.33
CA GLN A 59 5.64 -2.56 10.26
C GLN A 59 4.21 -3.04 10.19
N MET A 60 3.27 -2.10 10.16
CA MET A 60 1.83 -2.32 9.99
C MET A 60 1.21 -1.11 9.31
N ASP A 61 0.64 -1.31 8.12
CA ASP A 61 0.09 -0.24 7.30
C ASP A 61 -1.44 -0.16 7.46
N PRO A 62 -2.00 0.91 8.06
CA PRO A 62 -3.44 1.00 8.34
C PRO A 62 -4.31 0.86 7.09
N GLN A 63 -3.81 1.31 5.94
CA GLN A 63 -4.52 1.28 4.65
C GLN A 63 -4.49 -0.10 3.95
N ARG A 64 -3.99 -1.15 4.60
CA ARG A 64 -4.09 -2.57 4.22
C ARG A 64 -4.97 -3.38 5.16
N ILE A 65 -5.51 -2.75 6.21
CA ILE A 65 -6.22 -3.40 7.31
C ILE A 65 -7.58 -2.72 7.47
N PRO A 66 -8.70 -3.44 7.48
CA PRO A 66 -9.99 -2.85 7.79
C PRO A 66 -9.96 -2.11 9.13
N ALA A 67 -10.41 -0.87 9.17
CA ALA A 67 -10.28 0.00 10.33
C ALA A 67 -10.83 -0.58 11.65
N PRO A 68 -11.95 -1.33 11.67
CA PRO A 68 -12.43 -1.98 12.90
C PRO A 68 -11.45 -2.99 13.52
N TYR A 69 -10.46 -3.47 12.74
CA TYR A 69 -9.47 -4.42 13.23
C TYR A 69 -8.16 -3.79 13.71
N TRP A 70 -7.96 -2.49 13.56
CA TRP A 70 -6.73 -1.82 13.95
C TRP A 70 -6.37 -2.09 15.42
N ARG A 71 -7.34 -1.96 16.33
CA ARG A 71 -7.11 -2.19 17.76
C ARG A 71 -6.65 -3.61 18.07
N ASP A 72 -7.27 -4.63 17.49
CA ASP A 72 -6.85 -6.03 17.68
C ASP A 72 -5.40 -6.26 17.23
N ARG A 73 -5.02 -5.74 16.05
CA ARG A 73 -3.65 -5.90 15.53
C ARG A 73 -2.63 -5.17 16.40
N LEU A 74 -2.96 -3.97 16.86
CA LEU A 74 -2.12 -3.16 17.76
C LEU A 74 -1.99 -3.82 19.14
N ALA A 75 -3.08 -4.35 19.71
CA ALA A 75 -3.03 -5.10 20.96
C ALA A 75 -2.13 -6.35 20.84
N LYS A 76 -2.18 -7.07 19.71
CA LYS A 76 -1.28 -8.20 19.43
C LYS A 76 0.17 -7.77 19.25
N ALA A 77 0.43 -6.61 18.65
CA ALA A 77 1.79 -6.04 18.57
C ALA A 77 2.33 -5.75 19.99
N ARG A 78 1.54 -5.09 20.82
CA ARG A 78 1.89 -4.83 22.22
C ARG A 78 2.12 -6.13 23.01
N ALA A 79 1.27 -7.13 22.78
CA ALA A 79 1.38 -8.45 23.43
C ALA A 79 2.54 -9.29 22.92
N MET A 80 3.09 -9.04 21.73
CA MET A 80 4.33 -9.66 21.28
C MET A 80 5.56 -9.04 21.97
N GLY A 81 5.42 -7.90 22.63
CA GLY A 81 6.51 -7.15 23.28
C GLY A 81 7.02 -5.98 22.44
N LEU A 82 6.37 -5.66 21.33
CA LEU A 82 6.68 -4.45 20.56
C LEU A 82 6.31 -3.21 21.39
N ASN A 83 7.04 -2.13 21.16
CA ASN A 83 6.80 -0.83 21.77
C ASN A 83 6.56 0.28 20.75
N THR A 84 6.78 -0.02 19.46
CA THR A 84 6.71 0.96 18.38
C THR A 84 6.12 0.30 17.12
N ILE A 85 5.23 1.01 16.43
CA ILE A 85 4.70 0.63 15.12
C ILE A 85 5.33 1.51 14.05
N PHE A 86 5.90 0.92 13.03
CA PHE A 86 6.30 1.60 11.80
C PHE A 86 5.12 1.56 10.84
N SER A 87 4.83 2.66 10.16
CA SER A 87 3.68 2.76 9.29
C SER A 87 3.97 3.56 8.03
N TYR A 88 3.83 2.92 6.88
CA TYR A 88 3.67 3.63 5.62
C TYR A 88 2.32 4.32 5.55
N VAL A 89 2.27 5.38 4.76
CA VAL A 89 1.05 6.09 4.37
C VAL A 89 1.01 6.23 2.86
N TYR A 90 -0.14 5.93 2.25
CA TYR A 90 -0.26 5.78 0.81
C TYR A 90 -0.83 7.04 0.16
N TRP A 91 0.03 7.81 -0.51
CA TRP A 91 -0.37 9.04 -1.19
C TRP A 91 -1.49 8.80 -2.20
N ASN A 92 -1.43 7.71 -2.99
CA ASN A 92 -2.45 7.37 -3.99
C ASN A 92 -3.85 7.12 -3.41
N LEU A 93 -3.98 6.80 -2.12
CA LEU A 93 -5.26 6.68 -1.42
C LEU A 93 -5.70 7.99 -0.79
N LEU A 94 -4.76 8.81 -0.31
CA LEU A 94 -5.04 10.12 0.27
C LEU A 94 -5.39 11.15 -0.80
N GLU A 95 -4.76 11.10 -1.98
CA GLU A 95 -4.99 12.03 -3.08
C GLU A 95 -5.15 11.28 -4.43
N PRO A 96 -6.24 10.51 -4.60
CA PRO A 96 -6.47 9.71 -5.82
C PRO A 96 -6.62 10.56 -7.09
N SER A 97 -7.02 11.81 -6.95
CA SER A 97 -7.11 12.83 -8.01
C SER A 97 -6.43 14.12 -7.55
N PRO A 98 -5.90 14.96 -8.46
CA PRO A 98 -5.19 16.17 -8.07
C PRO A 98 -6.04 17.11 -7.20
N GLY A 99 -5.60 17.35 -5.97
CA GLY A 99 -6.27 18.21 -4.99
C GLY A 99 -7.51 17.60 -4.33
N GLU A 100 -7.87 16.36 -4.64
CA GLU A 100 -8.94 15.62 -3.96
C GLU A 100 -8.35 14.88 -2.77
N TRP A 101 -8.26 15.55 -1.63
CA TRP A 101 -7.74 14.97 -0.41
C TRP A 101 -8.82 14.16 0.31
N LYS A 102 -8.57 12.88 0.52
CA LYS A 102 -9.46 11.96 1.23
C LYS A 102 -8.90 11.66 2.61
N ASN A 103 -9.39 12.39 3.60
CA ASN A 103 -9.11 12.11 5.01
C ASN A 103 -10.44 11.89 5.71
N ASP A 104 -10.65 10.70 6.25
CA ASP A 104 -11.92 10.29 6.89
C ASP A 104 -12.22 11.09 8.18
N ARG A 105 -11.25 11.90 8.64
CA ARG A 105 -11.36 12.77 9.82
C ARG A 105 -12.06 14.11 9.56
N ASP A 106 -12.03 14.63 8.33
CA ASP A 106 -12.45 16.03 8.03
C ASP A 106 -13.96 16.27 8.08
N GLU A 107 -14.80 15.26 8.20
CA GLU A 107 -16.25 15.40 8.18
C GLU A 107 -16.92 15.55 9.57
N GLY A 108 -16.26 16.28 10.48
CA GLY A 108 -16.91 16.81 11.71
C GLY A 108 -17.51 15.78 12.65
N GLY A 109 -16.92 14.60 12.79
CA GLY A 109 -17.38 13.54 13.71
C GLY A 109 -18.73 12.92 13.32
N LYS A 110 -19.27 13.25 12.17
CA LYS A 110 -20.28 12.45 11.50
C LYS A 110 -19.55 11.60 10.48
N SER A 111 -19.53 10.29 10.69
CA SER A 111 -19.14 9.34 9.66
C SER A 111 -20.07 9.55 8.45
N GLY A 112 -19.71 10.51 7.59
CA GLY A 112 -20.30 10.64 6.29
C GLY A 112 -19.74 9.51 5.47
N ASP A 113 -20.54 8.61 5.00
CA ASP A 113 -20.31 7.56 4.00
C ASP A 113 -18.88 6.94 3.88
N VAL A 114 -18.05 7.04 4.94
CA VAL A 114 -16.87 6.22 5.08
C VAL A 114 -17.39 4.79 5.11
N ASP A 115 -16.98 3.99 4.17
CA ASP A 115 -17.25 2.56 4.26
C ASP A 115 -16.45 1.99 5.44
N ILE A 116 -16.98 2.21 6.66
CA ILE A 116 -16.37 1.76 7.93
C ILE A 116 -16.13 0.25 7.95
N ARG A 117 -16.67 -0.48 6.97
CA ARG A 117 -16.43 -1.90 6.74
C ARG A 117 -15.10 -2.17 6.05
N GLY A 118 -14.48 -1.16 5.43
CA GLY A 118 -13.30 -1.26 4.60
C GLY A 118 -12.09 -0.48 5.11
N ILE A 119 -11.28 -0.05 4.16
CA ILE A 119 -10.03 0.67 4.40
C ILE A 119 -10.32 2.13 4.75
N SER A 120 -9.64 2.66 5.77
CA SER A 120 -9.76 4.05 6.18
C SER A 120 -8.46 4.84 5.98
N ASN A 121 -8.61 6.12 5.70
CA ASN A 121 -7.55 7.11 5.63
C ASN A 121 -7.40 7.95 6.93
N ASP A 122 -8.05 7.56 8.03
CA ASP A 122 -7.86 8.21 9.34
C ASP A 122 -6.55 7.76 10.00
N ILE A 123 -5.42 8.19 9.42
CA ILE A 123 -4.07 7.85 9.90
C ILE A 123 -3.86 8.34 11.34
N ALA A 124 -4.32 9.56 11.64
CA ALA A 124 -4.23 10.09 12.99
C ALA A 124 -5.04 9.27 14.01
N GLY A 125 -6.20 8.75 13.61
CA GLY A 125 -7.01 7.83 14.42
C GLY A 125 -6.27 6.52 14.69
N PHE A 126 -5.63 5.93 13.68
CA PHE A 126 -4.80 4.74 13.85
C PHE A 126 -3.65 4.99 14.86
N PHE A 127 -2.95 6.14 14.76
CA PHE A 127 -1.87 6.49 15.69
C PHE A 127 -2.37 6.68 17.13
N ARG A 128 -3.57 7.27 17.31
CA ARG A 128 -4.18 7.38 18.65
C ARG A 128 -4.54 6.02 19.24
N ILE A 129 -5.06 5.10 18.42
CA ILE A 129 -5.33 3.73 18.88
C ILE A 129 -4.02 3.04 19.28
N ALA A 130 -2.93 3.23 18.51
CA ALA A 130 -1.62 2.71 18.90
C ALA A 130 -1.17 3.25 20.26
N GLN A 131 -1.34 4.56 20.52
CA GLN A 131 -1.05 5.17 21.82
C GLN A 131 -1.90 4.59 22.95
N GLU A 132 -3.18 4.39 22.72
CA GLU A 132 -4.10 3.78 23.71
C GLU A 132 -3.69 2.34 24.06
N GLU A 133 -3.13 1.59 23.10
CA GLU A 133 -2.57 0.26 23.33
C GLU A 133 -1.14 0.29 23.91
N GLY A 134 -0.59 1.49 24.21
CA GLY A 134 0.73 1.67 24.79
C GLY A 134 1.89 1.53 23.80
N LEU A 135 1.65 1.82 22.52
CA LEU A 135 2.61 1.80 21.43
C LEU A 135 2.95 3.22 20.98
N ASN A 136 4.22 3.46 20.63
CA ASN A 136 4.64 4.61 19.84
C ASN A 136 4.58 4.31 18.36
N VAL A 137 4.82 5.34 17.52
CA VAL A 137 4.76 5.24 16.07
C VAL A 137 5.96 5.90 15.42
N VAL A 138 6.43 5.31 14.34
CA VAL A 138 7.37 5.90 13.37
C VAL A 138 6.64 6.04 12.05
N LEU A 139 6.56 7.26 11.52
CA LEU A 139 5.88 7.55 10.26
C LEU A 139 6.83 7.37 9.07
N ARG A 140 6.34 6.71 8.04
CA ARG A 140 7.04 6.52 6.76
C ARG A 140 6.18 7.12 5.63
N PRO A 141 6.24 8.45 5.42
CA PRO A 141 5.30 9.17 4.56
C PRO A 141 5.66 9.11 3.08
N GLY A 142 6.85 8.69 2.73
CA GLY A 142 7.39 8.75 1.38
C GLY A 142 7.96 10.13 1.02
N PRO A 143 7.65 10.67 -0.20
CA PRO A 143 6.50 10.45 -1.09
C PRO A 143 6.48 9.11 -1.86
N TYR A 144 7.62 8.46 -2.02
CA TYR A 144 7.75 7.09 -2.50
C TYR A 144 7.92 6.14 -1.29
N ILE A 145 7.19 5.03 -1.30
CA ILE A 145 7.19 4.09 -0.19
C ILE A 145 7.56 2.66 -0.57
N CYS A 146 7.76 2.33 -1.85
CA CYS A 146 7.84 0.95 -2.34
C CYS A 146 6.60 0.13 -1.90
N GLY A 147 6.71 -0.61 -0.81
CA GLY A 147 5.63 -1.30 -0.11
C GLY A 147 4.84 -2.26 -0.98
N GLU A 148 5.39 -2.69 -2.11
CA GLU A 148 4.75 -3.53 -3.14
C GLU A 148 3.35 -3.03 -3.55
N ARG A 149 3.22 -1.70 -3.47
CA ARG A 149 2.02 -0.95 -3.85
C ARG A 149 2.11 -0.46 -5.29
N GLU A 150 0.95 -0.27 -5.88
CA GLU A 150 0.79 0.37 -7.19
C GLU A 150 1.69 1.61 -7.29
N TRP A 151 2.70 1.56 -8.18
CA TRP A 151 3.69 2.61 -8.44
C TRP A 151 4.45 3.12 -7.20
N GLY A 152 4.68 2.24 -6.20
CA GLY A 152 5.35 2.65 -4.96
C GLY A 152 4.57 3.69 -4.14
N GLY A 153 3.24 3.68 -4.23
CA GLY A 153 2.36 4.61 -3.53
C GLY A 153 2.06 5.92 -4.27
N PHE A 154 2.67 6.17 -5.41
CA PHE A 154 2.39 7.37 -6.19
C PHE A 154 0.98 7.35 -6.81
N PRO A 155 0.26 8.49 -6.80
CA PRO A 155 -1.00 8.61 -7.52
C PRO A 155 -0.79 8.54 -9.05
N ALA A 156 -1.63 7.76 -9.73
CA ALA A 156 -1.54 7.58 -11.19
C ALA A 156 -1.63 8.88 -12.00
N TRP A 157 -2.28 9.92 -11.45
CA TRP A 157 -2.41 11.22 -12.11
C TRP A 157 -1.07 11.96 -12.28
N LEU A 158 -0.02 11.61 -11.51
CA LEU A 158 1.31 12.19 -11.72
C LEU A 158 1.82 11.92 -13.15
N ALA A 159 1.49 10.76 -13.73
CA ALA A 159 1.88 10.43 -15.11
C ALA A 159 1.20 11.31 -16.17
N GLN A 160 0.18 12.09 -15.82
CA GLN A 160 -0.46 13.06 -16.72
C GLN A 160 0.25 14.42 -16.73
N VAL A 161 1.11 14.70 -15.77
CA VAL A 161 1.81 15.99 -15.66
C VAL A 161 2.98 16.02 -16.65
N PRO A 162 2.97 16.92 -17.64
CA PRO A 162 4.04 16.97 -18.63
C PRO A 162 5.41 17.23 -18.01
N GLY A 163 6.39 16.40 -18.35
CA GLY A 163 7.74 16.52 -17.84
C GLY A 163 7.93 16.07 -16.39
N MET A 164 6.97 15.33 -15.83
CA MET A 164 7.09 14.71 -14.53
C MET A 164 8.26 13.69 -14.52
N GLN A 165 9.11 13.82 -13.55
CA GLN A 165 10.14 12.85 -13.20
C GLN A 165 10.05 12.61 -11.71
N VAL A 166 9.54 11.44 -11.32
CA VAL A 166 9.39 11.07 -9.90
C VAL A 166 10.75 10.79 -9.25
N ARG A 167 10.82 10.87 -7.92
CA ARG A 167 12.03 10.60 -7.13
C ARG A 167 13.25 11.41 -7.62
N SER A 168 13.07 12.68 -7.90
CA SER A 168 14.16 13.58 -8.38
C SER A 168 13.89 15.03 -7.99
N SER A 169 14.90 15.88 -8.13
CA SER A 169 14.79 17.35 -7.96
C SER A 169 13.98 18.04 -9.07
N ASN A 170 13.23 17.28 -9.86
CA ASN A 170 12.30 17.80 -10.86
C ASN A 170 11.29 18.78 -10.22
N ALA A 171 11.21 20.00 -10.73
CA ALA A 171 10.42 21.06 -10.11
C ALA A 171 8.91 20.74 -10.05
N GLN A 172 8.37 20.00 -11.03
CA GLN A 172 6.99 19.55 -11.03
C GLN A 172 6.75 18.54 -9.92
N PHE A 173 7.66 17.57 -9.77
CA PHE A 173 7.57 16.54 -8.74
C PHE A 173 7.72 17.15 -7.33
N MET A 174 8.76 17.95 -7.10
CA MET A 174 9.00 18.59 -5.80
C MET A 174 7.79 19.40 -5.33
N ARG A 175 7.16 20.17 -6.21
CA ARG A 175 5.99 20.97 -5.87
C ARG A 175 4.79 20.14 -5.41
N VAL A 176 4.51 19.00 -6.05
CA VAL A 176 3.37 18.16 -5.67
C VAL A 176 3.70 17.29 -4.45
N ALA A 177 4.94 16.84 -4.32
CA ALA A 177 5.42 16.15 -3.14
C ALA A 177 5.38 17.03 -1.89
N GLU A 178 5.79 18.31 -2.00
CA GLU A 178 5.67 19.31 -0.93
C GLU A 178 4.21 19.48 -0.53
N ALA A 179 3.30 19.69 -1.49
CA ALA A 179 1.87 19.87 -1.20
C ALA A 179 1.28 18.66 -0.46
N TYR A 180 1.66 17.44 -0.84
CA TYR A 180 1.28 16.20 -0.18
C TYR A 180 1.81 16.14 1.25
N LEU A 181 3.12 16.31 1.45
CA LEU A 181 3.77 16.19 2.75
C LEU A 181 3.30 17.26 3.75
N VAL A 182 3.11 18.50 3.30
CA VAL A 182 2.56 19.59 4.12
C VAL A 182 1.14 19.28 4.57
N ARG A 183 0.30 18.76 3.65
CA ARG A 183 -1.07 18.38 4.01
C ARG A 183 -1.09 17.23 5.00
N LEU A 184 -0.30 16.18 4.76
CA LEU A 184 -0.21 15.04 5.67
C LEU A 184 0.29 15.48 7.06
N ALA A 185 1.31 16.35 7.11
CA ALA A 185 1.82 16.88 8.38
C ALA A 185 0.76 17.66 9.17
N ALA A 186 -0.08 18.45 8.47
CA ALA A 186 -1.19 19.15 9.11
C ALA A 186 -2.23 18.19 9.70
N ASP A 187 -2.50 17.07 9.03
CA ASP A 187 -3.42 16.05 9.53
C ASP A 187 -2.86 15.30 10.76
N LEU A 188 -1.53 15.27 10.91
CA LEU A 188 -0.81 14.55 11.97
C LEU A 188 -0.21 15.48 13.05
N GLU A 189 -0.50 16.79 13.02
CA GLU A 189 0.11 17.78 13.94
C GLU A 189 -0.06 17.39 15.41
N ASP A 190 -1.27 17.00 15.82
CA ASP A 190 -1.62 16.74 17.22
C ASP A 190 -1.23 15.33 17.72
N VAL A 191 -0.70 14.46 16.85
CA VAL A 191 -0.23 13.11 17.23
C VAL A 191 1.29 13.02 17.38
N GLN A 192 2.03 14.11 17.20
CA GLN A 192 3.47 14.15 17.46
C GLN A 192 3.80 14.05 18.96
N VAL A 193 4.92 13.42 19.31
CA VAL A 193 5.31 13.23 20.72
C VAL A 193 5.55 14.55 21.44
N THR A 194 5.96 15.59 20.72
CA THR A 194 6.11 16.97 21.25
C THR A 194 4.77 17.59 21.65
N ARG A 195 3.67 17.09 21.11
CA ARG A 195 2.29 17.48 21.43
C ARG A 195 1.58 16.47 22.35
N GLY A 196 2.30 15.44 22.83
CA GLY A 196 1.77 14.39 23.69
C GLY A 196 1.19 13.18 22.94
N GLY A 197 1.37 13.10 21.63
CA GLY A 197 1.01 11.95 20.82
C GLY A 197 2.10 10.86 20.76
N PRO A 198 1.90 9.80 19.98
CA PRO A 198 2.81 8.65 19.91
C PRO A 198 3.89 8.77 18.83
N LEU A 199 3.82 9.75 17.90
CA LEU A 199 4.74 9.86 16.78
C LEU A 199 6.13 10.32 17.22
N LEU A 200 7.14 9.43 17.07
CA LEU A 200 8.51 9.63 17.53
C LEU A 200 9.43 10.18 16.45
N MET A 201 9.35 9.65 15.21
CA MET A 201 10.26 9.97 14.10
C MET A 201 9.51 9.92 12.77
N VAL A 202 10.10 10.57 11.77
CA VAL A 202 9.62 10.55 10.37
C VAL A 202 10.74 10.14 9.43
N GLN A 203 10.47 9.20 8.53
CA GLN A 203 11.39 8.78 7.48
C GLN A 203 11.41 9.79 6.33
N VAL A 204 12.59 10.02 5.78
CA VAL A 204 12.80 10.79 4.54
C VAL A 204 12.89 9.82 3.38
N GLU A 205 11.94 9.84 2.46
CA GLU A 205 11.89 8.97 1.28
C GLU A 205 11.82 7.46 1.63
N ASN A 206 12.24 6.55 0.79
CA ASN A 206 12.43 5.13 1.08
C ASN A 206 13.48 4.51 0.16
N GLU A 207 14.52 3.90 0.75
CA GLU A 207 15.61 3.21 0.04
C GLU A 207 16.13 4.02 -1.17
N TYR A 208 16.26 5.34 -0.99
CA TYR A 208 16.61 6.22 -2.11
C TYR A 208 17.96 5.88 -2.70
N GLY A 209 18.90 5.44 -1.87
CA GLY A 209 20.22 5.06 -2.33
C GLY A 209 20.24 3.90 -3.31
N SER A 210 19.26 3.01 -3.27
CA SER A 210 19.11 1.95 -4.27
C SER A 210 18.69 2.49 -5.64
N TYR A 211 17.91 3.59 -5.66
CA TYR A 211 17.37 4.23 -6.86
C TYR A 211 18.30 5.28 -7.45
N GLY A 212 18.85 6.19 -6.64
CA GLY A 212 19.54 7.36 -7.13
C GLY A 212 20.58 7.95 -6.19
N GLU A 213 21.03 9.14 -6.53
CA GLU A 213 21.99 9.95 -5.77
C GLU A 213 21.72 11.46 -5.97
N ASP A 214 20.46 11.85 -6.22
CA ASP A 214 20.06 13.26 -6.31
C ASP A 214 19.88 13.84 -4.91
N HIS A 215 21.00 14.27 -4.31
CA HIS A 215 21.00 14.86 -2.97
C HIS A 215 20.30 16.23 -2.89
N VAL A 216 20.02 16.88 -4.03
CA VAL A 216 19.16 18.08 -4.07
C VAL A 216 17.73 17.70 -3.78
N TYR A 217 17.28 16.58 -4.34
CA TYR A 217 15.95 16.02 -4.07
C TYR A 217 15.79 15.62 -2.60
N THR A 218 16.66 14.77 -2.07
CA THR A 218 16.55 14.24 -0.70
C THR A 218 16.71 15.34 0.36
N THR A 219 17.61 16.31 0.12
CA THR A 219 17.76 17.51 0.97
C THR A 219 16.49 18.37 0.93
N GLY A 220 15.87 18.53 -0.25
CA GLY A 220 14.61 19.24 -0.36
C GLY A 220 13.47 18.58 0.42
N LEU A 221 13.39 17.25 0.39
CA LEU A 221 12.41 16.50 1.22
C LEU A 221 12.68 16.66 2.70
N ARG A 222 13.95 16.56 3.14
CA ARG A 222 14.35 16.82 4.52
C ARG A 222 13.85 18.20 4.99
N ASP A 223 14.08 19.23 4.19
CA ASP A 223 13.70 20.59 4.55
C ASP A 223 12.18 20.74 4.68
N ILE A 224 11.41 20.18 3.74
CA ILE A 224 9.94 20.13 3.82
C ILE A 224 9.48 19.42 5.10
N LEU A 225 10.06 18.28 5.42
CA LEU A 225 9.67 17.52 6.61
C LEU A 225 10.06 18.26 7.91
N ARG A 226 11.24 18.88 7.99
CA ARG A 226 11.66 19.68 9.14
C ARG A 226 10.79 20.90 9.40
N ASP A 227 10.33 21.54 8.34
CA ASP A 227 9.47 22.73 8.47
C ASP A 227 8.07 22.36 8.99
N ASN A 228 7.66 21.07 8.91
CA ASN A 228 6.30 20.63 9.21
C ASN A 228 6.20 19.59 10.34
N PHE A 229 7.31 18.94 10.75
CA PHE A 229 7.34 17.99 11.87
C PHE A 229 8.37 18.45 12.92
N GLU A 230 8.01 18.29 14.19
CA GLU A 230 8.83 18.66 15.36
C GLU A 230 9.66 17.49 15.90
N VAL A 231 9.69 16.36 15.20
CA VAL A 231 10.35 15.11 15.62
C VAL A 231 11.59 14.82 14.76
N PRO A 232 12.55 14.00 15.22
CA PRO A 232 13.72 13.63 14.45
C PRO A 232 13.37 12.97 13.11
N LEU A 233 14.24 13.18 12.11
CA LEU A 233 14.16 12.53 10.80
C LEU A 233 15.21 11.44 10.70
N TYR A 234 14.93 10.40 9.88
CA TYR A 234 15.88 9.34 9.55
C TYR A 234 15.72 8.88 8.09
N THR A 235 16.76 8.27 7.52
CA THR A 235 16.71 7.52 6.26
C THR A 235 16.80 6.03 6.54
N ASN A 236 16.35 5.21 5.58
CA ASN A 236 16.40 3.76 5.65
C ASN A 236 16.87 3.23 4.29
N ASP A 237 18.08 2.69 4.23
CA ASP A 237 18.73 2.29 2.98
C ASP A 237 19.44 0.95 3.12
N GLY A 238 19.58 0.20 2.03
CA GLY A 238 20.27 -1.09 2.03
C GLY A 238 21.69 -1.00 2.59
N GLY A 239 22.09 -2.00 3.37
CA GLY A 239 23.35 -2.05 4.12
C GLY A 239 24.60 -2.28 3.25
N VAL A 240 24.78 -1.51 2.16
CA VAL A 240 25.99 -1.53 1.31
C VAL A 240 26.48 -0.11 1.01
N ASP A 241 27.74 0.03 0.57
CA ASP A 241 28.39 1.33 0.38
C ASP A 241 27.64 2.28 -0.55
N TRP A 242 27.22 1.81 -1.70
CA TRP A 242 26.59 2.65 -2.72
C TRP A 242 25.14 3.04 -2.39
N THR A 243 24.42 2.20 -1.65
CA THR A 243 23.05 2.53 -1.20
C THR A 243 23.11 3.55 -0.06
N LEU A 244 23.99 3.34 0.92
CA LEU A 244 24.19 4.30 2.00
C LEU A 244 24.67 5.66 1.47
N ALA A 245 25.65 5.68 0.54
CA ALA A 245 26.12 6.93 -0.05
C ALA A 245 25.04 7.64 -0.89
N GLY A 246 24.21 6.89 -1.63
CA GLY A 246 23.11 7.46 -2.43
C GLY A 246 21.94 7.97 -1.57
N GLY A 247 21.66 7.29 -0.45
CA GLY A 247 20.57 7.63 0.48
C GLY A 247 20.95 8.67 1.54
N GLU A 248 22.24 8.97 1.71
CA GLU A 248 22.73 9.93 2.72
C GLU A 248 22.06 11.30 2.56
N VAL A 249 21.57 11.85 3.67
CA VAL A 249 20.93 13.17 3.73
C VAL A 249 21.56 13.97 4.88
N PRO A 250 22.16 15.14 4.61
CA PRO A 250 22.86 15.92 5.64
C PRO A 250 21.99 16.18 6.88
N GLU A 251 22.56 15.91 8.07
CA GLU A 251 21.91 16.09 9.38
C GLU A 251 20.64 15.23 9.59
N VAL A 252 20.48 14.11 8.89
CA VAL A 252 19.42 13.13 9.07
C VAL A 252 20.07 11.83 9.54
N LEU A 253 19.49 11.17 10.53
CA LEU A 253 19.97 9.89 11.05
C LEU A 253 19.92 8.83 9.94
N ALA A 254 21.07 8.28 9.56
CA ALA A 254 21.17 7.21 8.57
C ALA A 254 20.96 5.85 9.24
N GLU A 255 19.98 5.09 8.76
CA GLU A 255 19.65 3.73 9.22
C GLU A 255 19.64 2.74 8.06
N ILE A 256 19.60 1.46 8.39
CA ILE A 256 19.69 0.37 7.41
C ILE A 256 18.41 -0.45 7.35
N ASP A 257 18.29 -1.20 6.26
CA ASP A 257 17.35 -2.31 6.11
C ASP A 257 18.06 -3.63 5.80
N GLY A 258 17.38 -4.75 6.06
CA GLY A 258 17.77 -6.08 5.64
C GLY A 258 18.51 -6.91 6.68
N ASP A 259 19.80 -7.21 6.47
CA ASP A 259 20.58 -8.03 7.38
C ASP A 259 21.29 -7.17 8.44
N PRO A 260 20.94 -7.27 9.74
CA PRO A 260 21.51 -6.41 10.77
C PRO A 260 23.01 -6.65 10.99
N TRP A 261 23.54 -7.84 10.71
CA TRP A 261 24.98 -8.14 10.92
C TRP A 261 25.86 -7.36 9.95
N SER A 262 25.58 -7.50 8.66
CA SER A 262 26.33 -6.79 7.63
C SER A 262 25.93 -5.33 7.52
N GLY A 263 24.64 -5.01 7.71
CA GLY A 263 24.10 -3.66 7.58
C GLY A 263 24.64 -2.70 8.64
N PHE A 264 24.66 -3.08 9.91
CA PHE A 264 25.25 -2.25 10.97
C PHE A 264 26.76 -2.03 10.74
N ALA A 265 27.48 -3.08 10.33
CA ALA A 265 28.91 -2.95 10.02
C ALA A 265 29.15 -2.04 8.79
N ALA A 266 28.29 -2.09 7.79
CA ALA A 266 28.37 -1.23 6.61
C ALA A 266 28.06 0.24 6.98
N ARG A 267 26.99 0.49 7.75
CA ARG A 267 26.65 1.84 8.21
C ARG A 267 27.79 2.47 8.98
N GLU A 268 28.37 1.78 9.97
CA GLU A 268 29.52 2.28 10.74
C GLU A 268 30.78 2.55 9.90
N LYS A 269 30.90 1.88 8.76
CA LYS A 269 32.04 2.01 7.85
C LYS A 269 31.87 3.10 6.81
N TYR A 270 30.66 3.23 6.25
CA TYR A 270 30.43 4.04 5.05
C TYR A 270 29.75 5.38 5.34
N VAL A 271 28.92 5.48 6.38
CA VAL A 271 28.41 6.78 6.84
C VAL A 271 29.50 7.44 7.68
N THR A 272 30.09 8.52 7.14
CA THR A 272 31.27 9.18 7.74
C THR A 272 30.97 10.52 8.37
N THR A 273 29.79 11.07 8.16
CA THR A 273 29.32 12.34 8.69
C THR A 273 28.77 12.15 10.12
N GLU A 274 29.42 12.72 11.10
CA GLU A 274 29.06 12.54 12.53
C GLU A 274 27.61 12.94 12.85
N SER A 275 27.09 13.97 12.18
CA SER A 275 25.68 14.41 12.38
C SER A 275 24.62 13.47 11.82
N GLU A 276 25.01 12.44 11.09
CA GLU A 276 24.15 11.43 10.50
C GLU A 276 24.23 10.10 11.25
N LEU A 277 25.15 10.01 12.19
CA LEU A 277 25.33 8.83 13.03
C LEU A 277 24.56 8.97 14.36
N GLY A 278 23.94 7.89 14.76
CA GLY A 278 23.19 7.76 16.00
C GLY A 278 23.13 6.31 16.47
N PRO A 279 22.12 5.90 17.24
CA PRO A 279 21.91 4.53 17.62
C PRO A 279 21.74 3.66 16.37
N LEU A 280 22.12 2.39 16.45
CA LEU A 280 21.89 1.44 15.35
C LEU A 280 20.44 0.98 15.34
N MET A 281 19.81 1.07 14.18
CA MET A 281 18.46 0.57 13.95
C MET A 281 18.38 -0.13 12.58
N ASP A 282 17.79 -1.32 12.57
CA ASP A 282 17.34 -1.96 11.34
C ASP A 282 15.86 -1.59 11.16
N GLY A 283 15.58 -0.74 10.19
CA GLY A 283 14.25 -0.18 9.96
C GLY A 283 13.33 -1.11 9.19
N GLU A 284 13.89 -2.13 8.51
CA GLU A 284 13.13 -3.18 7.80
C GLU A 284 13.83 -4.53 7.88
N TYR A 285 13.66 -5.21 8.99
CA TYR A 285 14.09 -6.60 9.12
C TYR A 285 13.06 -7.54 8.50
N TYR A 286 13.37 -8.11 7.33
CA TYR A 286 12.43 -8.87 6.52
C TYR A 286 12.12 -10.25 7.11
N THR A 287 10.84 -10.55 7.37
CA THR A 287 10.39 -11.88 7.79
C THR A 287 10.47 -12.86 6.63
N LEU A 288 9.89 -12.54 5.49
CA LEU A 288 10.06 -13.25 4.21
C LEU A 288 10.00 -12.28 3.02
N ALA A 289 9.05 -12.51 2.11
CA ALA A 289 8.79 -11.69 0.93
C ALA A 289 7.33 -11.87 0.50
N PRO A 290 6.76 -10.92 -0.24
CA PRO A 290 5.42 -11.07 -0.80
C PRO A 290 5.41 -12.10 -1.95
N ASP A 291 4.22 -12.60 -2.27
CA ASP A 291 4.03 -13.52 -3.37
C ASP A 291 3.78 -12.80 -4.70
N PHE A 292 4.20 -13.43 -5.80
CA PHE A 292 3.87 -13.00 -7.16
C PHE A 292 2.89 -13.98 -7.79
N TRP A 293 2.01 -13.47 -8.65
CA TRP A 293 1.23 -14.33 -9.54
C TRP A 293 2.15 -15.07 -10.52
N GLY A 294 1.89 -16.37 -10.72
CA GLY A 294 2.62 -17.18 -11.68
C GLY A 294 2.62 -18.65 -11.33
N ALA A 295 2.47 -19.53 -12.35
CA ALA A 295 2.34 -20.97 -12.16
C ALA A 295 3.56 -21.62 -11.47
N ASP A 296 4.73 -21.01 -11.58
CA ASP A 296 5.99 -21.51 -10.98
C ASP A 296 6.33 -20.83 -9.63
N ASN A 297 5.54 -19.85 -9.18
CA ASN A 297 5.78 -19.17 -7.91
C ASN A 297 5.22 -19.99 -6.74
N VAL A 298 5.99 -20.12 -5.69
CA VAL A 298 5.61 -20.85 -4.48
C VAL A 298 5.29 -19.86 -3.37
N HIS A 299 4.23 -20.12 -2.63
CA HIS A 299 3.85 -19.29 -1.48
C HIS A 299 4.99 -19.16 -0.47
N ASN A 300 5.30 -17.90 -0.12
CA ASN A 300 6.26 -17.57 0.91
C ASN A 300 5.63 -17.74 2.30
N THR A 301 6.13 -18.70 3.06
CA THR A 301 5.63 -19.01 4.39
C THR A 301 6.73 -19.46 5.31
N THR A 302 6.63 -19.19 6.60
CA THR A 302 7.51 -19.70 7.65
C THR A 302 7.11 -21.11 8.11
N VAL A 303 5.91 -21.57 7.75
CA VAL A 303 5.42 -22.89 8.07
C VAL A 303 6.34 -23.97 7.48
N GLY A 304 6.83 -24.87 8.33
CA GLY A 304 7.76 -25.93 7.92
C GLY A 304 9.20 -25.47 7.64
N ARG A 305 9.59 -24.23 8.00
CA ARG A 305 10.95 -23.69 7.81
C ARG A 305 11.66 -23.38 9.16
N PRO A 306 11.93 -24.39 10.00
CA PRO A 306 12.48 -24.17 11.35
C PRO A 306 13.86 -23.52 11.36
N GLN A 307 14.70 -23.74 10.33
CA GLN A 307 16.02 -23.11 10.23
C GLN A 307 15.91 -21.60 10.03
N GLN A 308 14.94 -21.13 9.25
CA GLN A 308 14.69 -19.71 9.05
C GLN A 308 14.15 -19.04 10.31
N ILE A 309 13.24 -19.73 11.03
CA ILE A 309 12.74 -19.24 12.33
C ILE A 309 13.90 -19.16 13.34
N ALA A 310 14.81 -20.13 13.36
CA ALA A 310 16.00 -20.11 14.23
C ALA A 310 16.96 -18.95 13.86
N GLN A 311 17.04 -18.56 12.58
CA GLN A 311 17.81 -17.39 12.17
C GLN A 311 17.20 -16.11 12.72
N PHE A 312 15.89 -15.93 12.65
CA PHE A 312 15.20 -14.77 13.22
C PHE A 312 15.46 -14.62 14.72
N VAL A 313 15.46 -15.73 15.47
CA VAL A 313 15.84 -15.73 16.90
C VAL A 313 17.26 -15.26 17.10
N THR A 314 18.19 -15.75 16.28
CA THR A 314 19.62 -15.39 16.36
C THR A 314 19.82 -13.89 16.09
N ASP A 315 19.15 -13.35 15.09
CA ASP A 315 19.29 -11.95 14.69
C ASP A 315 18.66 -11.01 15.73
N LEU A 316 17.50 -11.38 16.28
CA LEU A 316 16.87 -10.64 17.39
C LEU A 316 17.75 -10.67 18.65
N ASP A 317 18.32 -11.82 19.03
CA ASP A 317 19.24 -11.92 20.16
C ASP A 317 20.51 -11.07 19.94
N TYR A 318 21.01 -10.97 18.70
CA TYR A 318 22.14 -10.11 18.35
C TYR A 318 21.78 -8.62 18.49
N VAL A 319 20.68 -8.19 17.90
CA VAL A 319 20.28 -6.77 17.89
C VAL A 319 19.90 -6.31 19.29
N LEU A 320 18.96 -7.00 19.94
CA LEU A 320 18.43 -6.60 21.25
C LEU A 320 19.44 -6.81 22.38
N GLY A 321 20.30 -7.85 22.29
CA GLY A 321 21.38 -8.11 23.23
C GLY A 321 22.44 -7.01 23.28
N ALA A 322 22.56 -6.22 22.20
CA ALA A 322 23.42 -5.05 22.12
C ALA A 322 22.69 -3.72 22.43
N ASN A 323 21.42 -3.75 22.82
CA ASN A 323 20.52 -2.59 22.96
C ASN A 323 20.36 -1.79 21.66
N ASN A 324 20.51 -2.40 20.52
CA ASN A 324 20.19 -1.83 19.22
C ASN A 324 18.69 -1.96 18.92
N SER A 325 18.20 -1.20 17.97
CA SER A 325 16.79 -1.13 17.58
C SER A 325 16.51 -1.94 16.31
N ILE A 326 15.27 -2.39 16.17
CA ILE A 326 14.84 -3.21 15.03
C ILE A 326 13.34 -3.00 14.75
N SER A 327 12.94 -3.08 13.49
CA SER A 327 11.54 -3.13 13.05
C SER A 327 11.31 -4.34 12.15
N LEU A 328 10.41 -5.22 12.55
CA LEU A 328 10.01 -6.39 11.76
C LEU A 328 9.24 -5.95 10.51
N TYR A 329 9.71 -6.26 9.34
CA TYR A 329 9.02 -6.03 8.09
C TYR A 329 8.63 -7.38 7.45
N MET A 330 7.38 -7.80 7.52
CA MET A 330 6.23 -7.18 8.15
C MET A 330 5.97 -7.82 9.51
N PHE A 331 5.44 -7.05 10.47
CA PHE A 331 4.73 -7.62 11.61
C PHE A 331 3.34 -8.10 11.20
N HIS A 332 2.63 -7.31 10.39
CA HIS A 332 1.35 -7.65 9.77
C HIS A 332 1.25 -7.01 8.39
N GLY A 333 1.27 -7.82 7.36
CA GLY A 333 1.23 -7.33 5.99
C GLY A 333 -0.15 -6.85 5.56
N GLY A 334 -1.21 -7.57 5.89
CA GLY A 334 -2.58 -7.29 5.47
C GLY A 334 -2.86 -7.66 4.03
N THR A 335 -3.73 -6.89 3.35
CA THR A 335 -4.27 -7.22 2.02
C THR A 335 -4.19 -6.05 1.06
N ASN A 336 -3.77 -6.30 -0.17
CA ASN A 336 -3.86 -5.37 -1.29
C ASN A 336 -5.26 -5.43 -1.91
N PHE A 337 -6.29 -4.95 -1.19
CA PHE A 337 -7.66 -4.96 -1.67
C PHE A 337 -7.81 -4.25 -3.01
N GLY A 338 -8.77 -4.71 -3.82
CA GLY A 338 -9.08 -4.13 -5.11
C GLY A 338 -7.96 -4.31 -6.14
N PHE A 339 -7.39 -3.21 -6.60
CA PHE A 339 -6.32 -3.15 -7.61
C PHE A 339 -5.03 -2.53 -7.06
N SER A 340 -4.82 -2.59 -5.76
CA SER A 340 -3.80 -1.78 -5.10
C SER A 340 -2.41 -2.41 -5.04
N ASN A 341 -2.26 -3.65 -5.50
CA ASN A 341 -0.95 -4.31 -5.63
C ASN A 341 -0.09 -3.63 -6.70
N GLY A 342 1.22 -3.57 -6.45
CA GLY A 342 2.23 -3.20 -7.43
C GLY A 342 2.75 -4.38 -8.25
N ALA A 343 3.86 -4.15 -8.93
CA ALA A 343 4.60 -5.15 -9.69
C ALA A 343 6.09 -4.79 -9.71
N ILE A 344 6.96 -5.76 -9.99
CA ILE A 344 8.36 -5.48 -10.34
C ILE A 344 8.65 -5.91 -11.78
N TRP A 345 9.65 -5.27 -12.38
CA TRP A 345 10.09 -5.58 -13.74
C TRP A 345 11.31 -6.51 -13.72
N LYS A 346 11.15 -7.73 -14.24
CA LYS A 346 12.20 -8.75 -14.41
C LYS A 346 12.41 -9.13 -15.87
N ASN A 347 12.39 -8.16 -16.80
CA ASN A 347 12.18 -8.33 -18.26
C ASN A 347 10.78 -8.90 -18.60
N PHE A 348 9.92 -9.03 -17.61
CA PHE A 348 8.51 -9.34 -17.66
C PHE A 348 7.85 -8.68 -16.43
N THR A 349 6.53 -8.56 -16.43
CA THR A 349 5.78 -7.99 -15.30
C THR A 349 5.58 -9.05 -14.22
N ALA A 350 6.31 -8.98 -13.12
CA ALA A 350 6.04 -9.80 -11.94
C ALA A 350 5.05 -9.07 -11.03
N SER A 351 3.77 -9.38 -11.18
CA SER A 351 2.68 -8.77 -10.43
C SER A 351 2.52 -9.43 -9.06
N PHE A 352 2.39 -8.63 -8.00
CA PHE A 352 2.14 -9.15 -6.65
C PHE A 352 0.72 -9.68 -6.51
N THR A 353 0.54 -10.68 -5.62
CA THR A 353 -0.77 -11.23 -5.28
C THR A 353 -1.64 -10.21 -4.54
N THR A 354 -2.93 -10.52 -4.40
CA THR A 354 -3.86 -9.73 -3.58
C THR A 354 -3.47 -9.81 -2.09
N SER A 355 -3.11 -11.00 -1.61
CA SER A 355 -2.57 -11.17 -0.25
C SER A 355 -1.21 -10.48 -0.12
N TYR A 356 -1.01 -9.79 1.00
CA TYR A 356 0.29 -9.27 1.41
C TYR A 356 0.75 -9.92 2.73
N ASP A 357 0.53 -11.22 2.85
CA ASP A 357 0.83 -12.00 4.06
C ASP A 357 2.29 -11.87 4.50
N TYR A 358 3.23 -11.87 3.58
CA TYR A 358 4.67 -11.66 3.79
C TYR A 358 5.36 -12.72 4.69
N GLY A 359 4.65 -13.80 5.06
CA GLY A 359 5.12 -14.75 6.07
C GLY A 359 5.31 -14.13 7.46
N SER A 360 4.51 -13.14 7.79
CA SER A 360 4.61 -12.31 8.99
C SER A 360 4.09 -13.02 10.25
N PRO A 361 4.41 -12.50 11.46
CA PRO A 361 3.92 -13.03 12.74
C PRO A 361 2.40 -13.02 12.89
N LEU A 362 1.72 -12.04 12.30
CA LEU A 362 0.27 -12.09 12.12
C LEU A 362 -0.04 -12.45 10.68
N ASP A 363 -0.87 -13.45 10.47
CA ASP A 363 -1.33 -13.79 9.13
C ASP A 363 -2.23 -12.69 8.52
N GLU A 364 -2.62 -12.82 7.27
CA GLU A 364 -3.42 -11.83 6.53
C GLU A 364 -4.70 -11.40 7.26
N SER A 365 -5.36 -12.32 8.00
CA SER A 365 -6.52 -12.03 8.83
C SER A 365 -6.19 -11.54 10.25
N GLY A 366 -4.91 -11.38 10.56
CA GLY A 366 -4.40 -10.91 11.85
C GLY A 366 -4.38 -11.95 12.97
N ARG A 367 -4.43 -13.26 12.65
CA ARG A 367 -4.23 -14.32 13.64
C ARG A 367 -2.75 -14.52 13.92
N THR A 368 -2.42 -14.75 15.18
CA THR A 368 -1.08 -15.15 15.60
C THR A 368 -0.75 -16.56 15.10
N ASN A 369 0.52 -16.78 14.77
CA ASN A 369 1.07 -18.07 14.31
C ASN A 369 2.30 -18.48 15.13
N ASP A 370 2.95 -19.60 14.78
CA ASP A 370 4.12 -20.11 15.51
C ASP A 370 5.30 -19.12 15.50
N LEU A 371 5.48 -18.37 14.42
CA LEU A 371 6.50 -17.33 14.35
C LEU A 371 6.25 -16.23 15.40
N TYR A 372 4.99 -15.79 15.56
CA TYR A 372 4.62 -14.81 16.55
C TYR A 372 5.07 -15.21 17.97
N PHE A 373 4.76 -16.42 18.39
CA PHE A 373 5.12 -16.89 19.73
C PHE A 373 6.63 -17.08 19.90
N THR A 374 7.32 -17.55 18.87
CA THR A 374 8.79 -17.71 18.89
C THR A 374 9.49 -16.36 19.02
N LEU A 375 9.06 -15.34 18.27
CA LEU A 375 9.63 -13.99 18.38
C LEU A 375 9.26 -13.33 19.71
N ARG A 376 8.03 -13.51 20.19
CA ARG A 376 7.61 -13.06 21.52
C ARG A 376 8.51 -13.62 22.62
N ASP A 377 8.74 -14.93 22.65
CA ASP A 377 9.60 -15.57 23.64
C ASP A 377 11.04 -15.02 23.59
N THR A 378 11.52 -14.66 22.41
CA THR A 378 12.82 -14.04 22.23
C THR A 378 12.84 -12.60 22.76
N ILE A 379 11.86 -11.78 22.41
CA ILE A 379 11.76 -10.38 22.85
C ILE A 379 11.60 -10.29 24.36
N LEU A 380 10.86 -11.21 25.00
CA LEU A 380 10.66 -11.24 26.44
C LEU A 380 11.94 -11.46 27.26
N LYS A 381 13.06 -11.84 26.63
CA LYS A 381 14.37 -11.86 27.31
C LYS A 381 14.93 -10.45 27.57
N TYR A 382 14.47 -9.44 26.83
CA TYR A 382 15.02 -8.09 26.78
C TYR A 382 14.07 -7.01 27.32
N VAL A 383 12.81 -7.35 27.57
CA VAL A 383 11.81 -6.44 28.13
C VAL A 383 11.28 -6.99 29.45
N PRO A 384 10.89 -6.11 30.42
CA PRO A 384 10.29 -6.60 31.67
C PRO A 384 8.99 -7.37 31.37
N ALA A 385 8.98 -8.66 31.69
CA ALA A 385 7.87 -9.56 31.34
C ALA A 385 6.51 -9.15 31.94
N ASP A 386 6.52 -8.48 33.08
CA ASP A 386 5.34 -7.94 33.76
C ASP A 386 4.74 -6.71 33.05
N THR A 387 5.42 -6.15 32.04
CA THR A 387 4.95 -5.01 31.25
C THR A 387 4.28 -5.44 29.93
N VAL A 388 4.36 -6.72 29.56
CA VAL A 388 3.85 -7.24 28.29
C VAL A 388 2.60 -8.09 28.56
N PRO A 389 1.43 -7.70 28.04
CA PRO A 389 0.18 -8.44 28.26
C PRO A 389 0.19 -9.80 27.53
N ASP A 390 -0.76 -10.66 27.89
CA ASP A 390 -1.02 -11.85 27.10
C ASP A 390 -1.71 -11.47 25.78
N PRO A 391 -1.39 -12.21 24.68
CA PRO A 391 -2.00 -11.92 23.38
C PRO A 391 -3.50 -12.25 23.37
N PRO A 392 -4.31 -11.44 22.68
CA PRO A 392 -5.70 -11.78 22.40
C PRO A 392 -5.82 -13.15 21.73
N GLU A 393 -6.87 -13.89 22.07
CA GLU A 393 -7.13 -15.19 21.46
C GLU A 393 -7.51 -15.06 19.98
N ASN A 394 -7.09 -16.04 19.18
CA ASN A 394 -7.54 -16.14 17.80
C ASN A 394 -8.99 -16.65 17.75
N LEU A 395 -9.90 -15.85 17.22
CA LEU A 395 -11.29 -16.25 17.02
C LEU A 395 -11.40 -17.30 15.90
N PRO A 396 -12.40 -18.23 15.97
CA PRO A 396 -12.69 -19.12 14.86
C PRO A 396 -13.14 -18.33 13.63
N ARG A 397 -12.75 -18.81 12.43
CA ARG A 397 -13.20 -18.22 11.16
C ARG A 397 -14.50 -18.85 10.68
N LEU A 398 -15.21 -18.12 9.82
CA LEU A 398 -16.43 -18.57 9.18
C LEU A 398 -16.13 -19.53 8.04
N GLU A 399 -16.83 -20.65 8.00
CA GLU A 399 -16.93 -21.49 6.80
C GLU A 399 -18.27 -21.18 6.11
N ILE A 400 -18.21 -20.85 4.80
CA ILE A 400 -19.40 -20.66 3.95
C ILE A 400 -19.52 -21.88 3.05
N PRO A 401 -20.62 -22.66 3.14
CA PRO A 401 -20.84 -23.80 2.25
C PRO A 401 -20.78 -23.41 0.78
N GLU A 402 -20.43 -24.35 -0.06
CA GLU A 402 -20.40 -24.16 -1.52
C GLU A 402 -21.77 -23.68 -2.05
N PHE A 403 -21.73 -22.62 -2.87
CA PHE A 403 -22.90 -22.11 -3.57
C PHE A 403 -22.54 -21.67 -5.00
N LYS A 404 -23.56 -21.45 -5.84
CA LYS A 404 -23.37 -21.13 -7.25
C LYS A 404 -23.81 -19.72 -7.58
N LEU A 405 -23.00 -19.04 -8.38
CA LEU A 405 -23.33 -17.74 -8.96
C LEU A 405 -23.83 -17.94 -10.38
N ALA A 406 -24.92 -17.24 -10.73
CA ALA A 406 -25.45 -17.21 -12.07
C ALA A 406 -24.94 -15.97 -12.85
N PRO A 407 -24.72 -16.08 -14.16
CA PRO A 407 -24.36 -14.93 -14.98
C PRO A 407 -25.54 -13.95 -15.07
N PHE A 408 -25.26 -12.64 -15.09
CA PHE A 408 -26.32 -11.64 -15.16
C PHE A 408 -26.10 -10.52 -16.18
N VAL A 409 -24.84 -10.24 -16.58
CA VAL A 409 -24.52 -9.25 -17.62
C VAL A 409 -23.12 -9.48 -18.19
N GLY A 410 -22.93 -9.34 -19.50
CA GLY A 410 -21.63 -9.33 -20.14
C GLY A 410 -20.89 -8.00 -19.90
N LEU A 411 -19.57 -8.04 -19.77
CA LEU A 411 -18.78 -6.81 -19.59
C LEU A 411 -18.99 -5.84 -20.76
N PHE A 412 -19.04 -6.34 -21.99
CA PHE A 412 -19.23 -5.50 -23.18
C PHE A 412 -20.64 -4.90 -23.28
N ASP A 413 -21.62 -5.43 -22.54
CA ASP A 413 -22.97 -4.84 -22.42
C ASP A 413 -23.03 -3.68 -21.42
N THR A 414 -21.98 -3.49 -20.61
CA THR A 414 -21.89 -2.43 -19.59
C THR A 414 -21.10 -1.21 -20.05
N LEU A 415 -20.60 -1.21 -21.29
CA LEU A 415 -19.73 -0.16 -21.79
C LEU A 415 -20.40 1.20 -21.77
N GLY A 416 -19.71 2.21 -21.22
CA GLY A 416 -20.12 3.58 -21.25
C GLY A 416 -19.88 4.25 -22.60
N LYS A 417 -19.72 5.58 -22.59
CA LYS A 417 -19.42 6.34 -23.80
C LYS A 417 -17.97 6.17 -24.22
N ALA A 418 -17.73 5.77 -25.48
CA ALA A 418 -16.39 5.68 -26.04
C ALA A 418 -15.68 7.05 -26.13
N ARG A 419 -14.40 7.06 -25.84
CA ARG A 419 -13.47 8.11 -26.25
C ARG A 419 -12.98 7.77 -27.66
N LEU A 420 -13.31 8.60 -28.64
CA LEU A 420 -12.80 8.43 -30.00
C LEU A 420 -11.38 9.01 -30.11
N SER A 421 -10.46 8.25 -30.68
CA SER A 421 -9.08 8.69 -30.92
C SER A 421 -8.53 8.12 -32.22
N LYS A 422 -7.58 8.81 -32.85
CA LYS A 422 -6.86 8.31 -34.02
C LYS A 422 -5.93 7.16 -33.64
N THR A 423 -5.27 7.26 -32.50
CA THR A 423 -4.35 6.26 -31.94
C THR A 423 -4.87 5.79 -30.59
N PRO A 424 -4.48 4.62 -30.09
CA PRO A 424 -4.74 4.26 -28.70
C PRO A 424 -4.24 5.32 -27.72
N LEU A 425 -4.88 5.42 -26.58
CA LEU A 425 -4.48 6.27 -25.45
C LEU A 425 -4.34 5.39 -24.23
N PRO A 426 -3.25 5.52 -23.44
CA PRO A 426 -3.10 4.79 -22.18
C PRO A 426 -4.11 5.26 -21.13
N MET A 427 -4.29 4.45 -20.08
CA MET A 427 -5.26 4.70 -19.00
C MET A 427 -5.08 6.10 -18.39
N GLU A 428 -3.84 6.53 -18.15
CA GLU A 428 -3.48 7.79 -17.52
C GLU A 428 -4.01 8.99 -18.31
N GLN A 429 -3.97 8.95 -19.65
CA GLN A 429 -4.52 10.01 -20.50
C GLN A 429 -6.06 10.08 -20.47
N LEU A 430 -6.72 9.07 -19.89
CA LEU A 430 -8.16 9.05 -19.69
C LEU A 430 -8.56 9.35 -18.24
N GLY A 431 -7.60 9.62 -17.37
CA GLY A 431 -7.83 9.80 -15.93
C GLY A 431 -8.14 8.50 -15.19
N GLN A 432 -7.81 7.35 -15.78
CA GLN A 432 -8.06 6.05 -15.18
C GLN A 432 -6.81 5.53 -14.48
N ALA A 433 -6.93 5.17 -13.21
CA ALA A 433 -5.84 4.61 -12.43
C ALA A 433 -5.77 3.07 -12.55
N TYR A 434 -6.88 2.38 -12.42
CA TYR A 434 -6.95 0.94 -12.21
C TYR A 434 -7.93 0.25 -13.17
N GLY A 435 -8.00 -1.09 -13.09
CA GLY A 435 -9.01 -1.92 -13.74
C GLY A 435 -8.64 -2.33 -15.16
N LEU A 436 -9.61 -2.25 -16.05
CA LEU A 436 -9.51 -2.68 -17.45
C LEU A 436 -9.71 -1.50 -18.40
N ILE A 437 -9.19 -1.62 -19.61
CA ILE A 437 -9.49 -0.68 -20.70
C ILE A 437 -9.74 -1.47 -21.99
N LEU A 438 -10.81 -1.12 -22.72
CA LEU A 438 -11.15 -1.77 -23.97
C LEU A 438 -10.89 -0.83 -25.14
N TYR A 439 -10.14 -1.31 -26.13
CA TYR A 439 -9.89 -0.65 -27.41
C TYR A 439 -10.61 -1.41 -28.51
N GLU A 440 -11.46 -0.73 -29.26
CA GLU A 440 -12.23 -1.28 -30.36
C GLU A 440 -11.89 -0.57 -31.67
N HIS A 441 -11.60 -1.34 -32.72
CA HIS A 441 -11.32 -0.86 -34.07
C HIS A 441 -12.15 -1.62 -35.09
N THR A 442 -12.93 -0.89 -35.91
CA THR A 442 -13.63 -1.49 -37.06
C THR A 442 -12.71 -1.43 -38.28
N VAL A 443 -12.45 -2.60 -38.84
CA VAL A 443 -11.52 -2.78 -39.96
C VAL A 443 -12.14 -2.29 -41.27
N ASN A 444 -11.42 -1.41 -41.97
CA ASN A 444 -11.88 -0.86 -43.27
C ASN A 444 -11.30 -1.55 -44.48
N THR A 445 -10.17 -2.25 -44.32
CA THR A 445 -9.46 -2.95 -45.39
C THR A 445 -8.88 -4.24 -44.86
N THR A 446 -8.84 -5.28 -45.67
CA THR A 446 -8.28 -6.58 -45.27
C THR A 446 -6.85 -6.41 -44.76
N VAL A 447 -6.55 -6.96 -43.58
CA VAL A 447 -5.23 -7.01 -42.97
C VAL A 447 -5.00 -8.36 -42.34
N LYS A 448 -3.75 -8.88 -42.48
CA LYS A 448 -3.36 -10.18 -41.93
C LYS A 448 -1.93 -10.10 -41.40
N GLY A 449 -1.68 -10.73 -40.27
CA GLY A 449 -0.33 -10.82 -39.67
C GLY A 449 -0.37 -11.00 -38.18
N VAL A 450 0.79 -10.91 -37.55
CA VAL A 450 0.95 -10.88 -36.10
C VAL A 450 0.47 -9.54 -35.58
N LEU A 451 -0.34 -9.57 -34.55
CA LEU A 451 -0.82 -8.40 -33.83
C LEU A 451 0.23 -7.93 -32.81
N GLN A 452 0.57 -6.65 -32.87
CA GLN A 452 1.41 -6.00 -31.88
C GLN A 452 0.60 -4.90 -31.19
N PRO A 453 0.31 -5.01 -29.88
CA PRO A 453 -0.49 -4.03 -29.16
C PRO A 453 0.40 -2.90 -28.57
N GLY A 454 0.77 -1.93 -29.38
CA GLY A 454 1.65 -0.85 -28.97
C GLY A 454 3.13 -1.26 -28.92
N ASP A 455 3.89 -0.67 -28.00
CA ASP A 455 5.30 -0.98 -27.78
C ASP A 455 5.51 -2.36 -27.12
N ARG A 456 4.63 -2.71 -26.17
CA ARG A 456 4.56 -4.00 -25.49
C ARG A 456 3.16 -4.23 -24.89
N ALA A 457 2.86 -5.42 -24.38
CA ALA A 457 1.69 -5.63 -23.53
C ALA A 457 1.87 -4.89 -22.19
N ARG A 458 0.83 -4.13 -21.74
CA ARG A 458 0.85 -3.31 -20.52
C ARG A 458 -0.45 -3.45 -19.70
N ASP A 459 -0.79 -4.62 -19.13
CA ASP A 459 0.06 -5.80 -18.97
C ASP A 459 -0.50 -7.02 -19.70
N ARG A 460 -1.81 -7.34 -19.50
CA ARG A 460 -2.44 -8.52 -20.09
C ARG A 460 -3.50 -8.10 -21.10
N VAL A 461 -3.32 -8.49 -22.38
CA VAL A 461 -4.17 -8.10 -23.51
C VAL A 461 -4.95 -9.31 -23.99
N ILE A 462 -6.26 -9.35 -23.73
CA ILE A 462 -7.16 -10.34 -24.30
C ILE A 462 -7.62 -9.84 -25.67
N VAL A 463 -7.36 -10.61 -26.71
CA VAL A 463 -7.66 -10.26 -28.10
C VAL A 463 -8.96 -10.91 -28.55
N TYR A 464 -9.91 -10.09 -29.01
CA TYR A 464 -11.17 -10.57 -29.61
C TYR A 464 -11.29 -10.10 -31.05
N VAL A 465 -11.97 -10.89 -31.85
CA VAL A 465 -12.46 -10.52 -33.21
C VAL A 465 -13.94 -10.85 -33.29
N ASN A 466 -14.78 -9.84 -33.44
CA ASN A 466 -16.24 -9.96 -33.43
C ASN A 466 -16.75 -10.70 -32.17
N ASP A 467 -16.28 -10.24 -31.00
CA ASP A 467 -16.62 -10.77 -29.67
C ASP A 467 -16.18 -12.25 -29.44
N VAL A 468 -15.29 -12.78 -30.26
CA VAL A 468 -14.71 -14.13 -30.10
C VAL A 468 -13.23 -14.02 -29.76
N LYS A 469 -12.81 -14.56 -28.61
CA LYS A 469 -11.42 -14.58 -28.13
C LYS A 469 -10.51 -15.28 -29.18
N LYS A 470 -9.34 -14.69 -29.41
CA LYS A 470 -8.28 -15.21 -30.29
C LYS A 470 -7.02 -15.64 -29.54
N GLY A 471 -6.89 -15.21 -28.32
CA GLY A 471 -5.77 -15.51 -27.41
C GLY A 471 -5.45 -14.34 -26.51
N VAL A 472 -4.39 -14.50 -25.73
CA VAL A 472 -3.91 -13.52 -24.76
C VAL A 472 -2.44 -13.21 -25.03
N ILE A 473 -2.09 -11.93 -24.95
CA ILE A 473 -0.70 -11.45 -24.95
C ILE A 473 -0.42 -10.95 -23.52
N ASP A 474 0.39 -11.69 -22.78
CA ASP A 474 0.57 -11.49 -21.35
C ASP A 474 2.02 -11.16 -21.00
N SER A 475 2.26 -9.98 -20.43
CA SER A 475 3.57 -9.52 -20.04
C SER A 475 4.10 -10.15 -18.73
N THR A 476 3.33 -11.00 -18.07
CA THR A 476 3.82 -11.78 -16.93
C THR A 476 4.72 -12.94 -17.35
N TYR A 477 4.74 -13.24 -18.65
CA TYR A 477 5.66 -14.18 -19.23
C TYR A 477 6.82 -13.48 -19.94
N SER A 478 8.03 -14.02 -19.81
CA SER A 478 9.22 -13.49 -20.47
C SER A 478 9.16 -13.54 -22.01
N GLN A 479 8.30 -14.40 -22.53
CA GLN A 479 8.01 -14.53 -23.97
C GLN A 479 6.49 -14.56 -24.15
N PRO A 480 5.82 -13.40 -24.21
CA PRO A 480 4.38 -13.33 -24.44
C PRO A 480 3.97 -14.03 -25.74
N ALA A 481 2.80 -14.65 -25.72
CA ALA A 481 2.27 -15.34 -26.89
C ALA A 481 2.08 -14.38 -28.08
N GLN A 482 2.37 -14.85 -29.29
CA GLN A 482 2.17 -14.10 -30.52
C GLN A 482 0.81 -14.47 -31.14
N ILE A 483 -0.08 -13.51 -31.27
CA ILE A 483 -1.43 -13.71 -31.84
C ILE A 483 -1.43 -13.25 -33.29
N SER A 484 -1.71 -14.18 -34.21
CA SER A 484 -1.93 -13.87 -35.63
C SER A 484 -3.41 -13.67 -35.91
N VAL A 485 -3.75 -12.56 -36.55
CA VAL A 485 -5.13 -12.27 -36.95
C VAL A 485 -5.27 -12.11 -38.46
N SER A 486 -6.46 -12.43 -38.97
CA SER A 486 -6.84 -12.20 -40.37
C SER A 486 -8.18 -11.50 -40.37
N LEU A 487 -8.18 -10.20 -40.64
CA LEU A 487 -9.33 -9.32 -40.50
C LEU A 487 -9.81 -8.84 -41.86
N ARG A 488 -11.12 -8.78 -42.06
CA ARG A 488 -11.80 -8.30 -43.26
C ARG A 488 -12.49 -6.98 -42.99
N PRO A 489 -12.83 -6.19 -44.03
CA PRO A 489 -13.66 -5.02 -43.86
C PRO A 489 -14.97 -5.35 -43.11
N GLY A 490 -15.26 -4.56 -42.09
CA GLY A 490 -16.40 -4.75 -41.19
C GLY A 490 -16.11 -5.57 -39.93
N ASP A 491 -15.01 -6.32 -39.89
CA ASP A 491 -14.62 -7.01 -38.65
C ASP A 491 -14.27 -5.99 -37.56
N LYS A 492 -14.59 -6.33 -36.31
CA LYS A 492 -14.32 -5.58 -35.10
C LYS A 492 -13.16 -6.24 -34.36
N LEU A 493 -12.00 -5.59 -34.32
CA LEU A 493 -10.90 -5.98 -33.45
C LEU A 493 -11.08 -5.30 -32.09
N GLN A 494 -11.03 -6.10 -31.02
CA GLN A 494 -11.21 -5.62 -29.65
C GLN A 494 -10.02 -6.10 -28.82
N LEU A 495 -9.38 -5.17 -28.13
CA LEU A 495 -8.26 -5.43 -27.23
C LEU A 495 -8.66 -5.01 -25.83
N LEU A 496 -8.95 -6.00 -24.98
CA LEU A 496 -9.23 -5.76 -23.56
C LEU A 496 -7.92 -5.88 -22.78
N VAL A 497 -7.48 -4.78 -22.19
CA VAL A 497 -6.20 -4.72 -21.49
C VAL A 497 -6.44 -4.57 -19.99
N GLU A 498 -5.81 -5.45 -19.23
CA GLU A 498 -5.78 -5.40 -17.75
C GLU A 498 -4.48 -4.75 -17.26
N ASN A 499 -4.62 -3.82 -16.30
CA ASN A 499 -3.53 -3.31 -15.49
C ASN A 499 -3.28 -4.29 -14.34
N LEU A 500 -2.14 -4.96 -14.29
CA LEU A 500 -1.75 -5.93 -13.25
C LEU A 500 -0.94 -5.31 -12.10
N GLY A 501 -0.78 -4.01 -12.10
CA GLY A 501 0.02 -3.23 -11.15
C GLY A 501 1.16 -2.49 -11.85
N ARG A 502 1.32 -1.20 -11.52
CA ARG A 502 2.49 -0.44 -11.97
C ARG A 502 3.71 -0.87 -11.18
N VAL A 503 4.87 -0.80 -11.84
CA VAL A 503 6.13 -1.12 -11.18
C VAL A 503 6.35 -0.20 -10.00
N ASP A 504 6.61 -0.80 -8.85
CA ASP A 504 6.80 -0.13 -7.57
C ASP A 504 8.27 -0.07 -7.13
N TYR A 505 9.14 -0.94 -7.67
CA TYR A 505 10.54 -0.99 -7.32
C TYR A 505 11.44 -1.09 -8.56
N TRP A 506 12.51 -0.32 -8.54
CA TRP A 506 13.65 -0.41 -9.45
C TRP A 506 14.90 0.06 -8.73
N SER A 507 16.02 -0.63 -8.95
CA SER A 507 17.31 -0.23 -8.42
C SER A 507 18.33 -0.05 -9.56
N ARG A 508 19.41 0.63 -9.28
CA ARG A 508 20.54 0.81 -10.22
C ARG A 508 21.13 -0.52 -10.71
N GLU A 509 20.88 -1.62 -10.00
CA GLU A 509 21.28 -2.98 -10.39
C GLU A 509 20.26 -3.68 -11.29
N SER A 510 19.02 -3.16 -11.39
CA SER A 510 17.93 -3.77 -12.17
C SER A 510 18.11 -3.63 -13.70
N GLY A 511 19.18 -2.95 -14.16
CA GLY A 511 19.48 -2.71 -15.57
C GLY A 511 19.15 -1.30 -16.05
N THR A 512 19.22 -1.08 -17.36
CA THR A 512 19.11 0.26 -17.96
C THR A 512 17.68 0.76 -18.17
N PHE A 513 16.69 -0.12 -18.11
CA PHE A 513 15.28 0.26 -18.23
C PHE A 513 14.71 0.63 -16.87
N VAL A 514 14.52 1.94 -16.64
CA VAL A 514 13.96 2.47 -15.38
C VAL A 514 12.44 2.31 -15.41
N ALA A 515 11.96 1.12 -15.04
CA ALA A 515 10.54 0.77 -15.15
C ALA A 515 9.62 1.65 -14.29
N LEU A 516 10.13 2.22 -13.20
CA LEU A 516 9.42 3.18 -12.35
C LEU A 516 9.07 4.48 -13.10
N GLU A 517 9.87 4.89 -14.10
CA GLU A 517 9.63 6.08 -14.93
C GLU A 517 8.67 5.80 -16.10
N ASP A 518 8.20 4.56 -16.25
CA ASP A 518 7.27 4.14 -17.30
C ASP A 518 5.96 3.56 -16.76
N PRO A 519 5.15 4.39 -16.07
CA PRO A 519 3.96 3.94 -15.35
C PRO A 519 2.74 3.68 -16.24
N TYR A 520 2.83 3.93 -17.54
CA TYR A 520 1.68 3.89 -18.44
C TYR A 520 1.08 2.50 -18.61
N LYS A 521 -0.25 2.39 -18.49
CA LYS A 521 -1.04 1.16 -18.62
C LYS A 521 -2.05 1.25 -19.77
N GLY A 522 -2.43 0.09 -20.31
CA GLY A 522 -3.23 0.01 -21.52
C GLY A 522 -2.35 -0.15 -22.76
N ILE A 523 -2.56 0.65 -23.80
CA ILE A 523 -1.75 0.62 -25.02
C ILE A 523 -1.00 1.93 -25.19
N GLN A 524 0.34 1.83 -25.28
CA GLN A 524 1.24 2.94 -25.58
C GLN A 524 1.82 2.73 -26.99
N GLY A 525 1.63 3.72 -27.86
CA GLY A 525 2.05 3.63 -29.25
C GLY A 525 1.02 3.01 -30.19
N ASP A 526 1.45 2.64 -31.39
CA ASP A 526 0.56 2.17 -32.45
C ASP A 526 0.26 0.67 -32.31
N VAL A 527 -0.99 0.29 -32.50
CA VAL A 527 -1.35 -1.12 -32.73
C VAL A 527 -1.10 -1.47 -34.20
N THR A 528 -0.34 -2.54 -34.44
CA THR A 528 -0.06 -2.99 -35.79
C THR A 528 -0.51 -4.44 -36.02
N VAL A 529 -0.88 -4.77 -37.27
CA VAL A 529 -1.09 -6.14 -37.74
C VAL A 529 -0.15 -6.36 -38.93
N GLY A 530 0.86 -7.23 -38.71
CA GLY A 530 2.01 -7.28 -39.60
C GLY A 530 2.74 -5.92 -39.64
N SER A 531 2.91 -5.35 -40.83
CA SER A 531 3.53 -4.02 -40.98
C SER A 531 2.55 -2.85 -41.00
N ARG A 532 1.25 -3.11 -40.83
CA ARG A 532 0.21 -2.08 -40.95
C ARG A 532 -0.24 -1.55 -39.60
N ALA A 533 -0.08 -0.25 -39.38
CA ALA A 533 -0.68 0.44 -38.23
C ALA A 533 -2.20 0.63 -38.42
N LEU A 534 -2.97 0.37 -37.36
CA LEU A 534 -4.41 0.57 -37.31
C LEU A 534 -4.70 1.93 -36.70
N THR A 535 -5.69 2.64 -37.28
CA THR A 535 -6.08 3.98 -36.84
C THR A 535 -7.58 4.13 -36.77
N GLY A 536 -8.08 4.91 -35.79
CA GLY A 536 -9.50 5.10 -35.54
C GLY A 536 -10.02 4.11 -34.50
N TRP A 537 -9.94 4.51 -33.24
CA TRP A 537 -10.24 3.69 -32.08
C TRP A 537 -11.41 4.26 -31.29
N SER A 538 -12.30 3.39 -30.84
CA SER A 538 -13.25 3.63 -29.77
C SER A 538 -12.66 3.04 -28.50
N ILE A 539 -12.41 3.87 -27.48
CA ILE A 539 -11.73 3.50 -26.25
C ILE A 539 -12.71 3.61 -25.09
N TYR A 540 -12.84 2.57 -24.30
CA TYR A 540 -13.75 2.50 -23.15
C TYR A 540 -12.95 2.30 -21.87
N SER A 541 -13.06 3.28 -20.98
CA SER A 541 -12.49 3.23 -19.62
C SER A 541 -13.36 2.35 -18.73
N LEU A 542 -12.74 1.41 -18.02
CA LEU A 542 -13.39 0.42 -17.16
C LEU A 542 -12.65 0.36 -15.81
N PRO A 543 -12.77 1.38 -14.95
CA PRO A 543 -12.04 1.46 -13.68
C PRO A 543 -12.50 0.40 -12.67
N LEU A 544 -13.70 -0.17 -12.85
CA LEU A 544 -14.25 -1.25 -12.00
C LEU A 544 -14.30 -0.88 -10.50
N GLU A 545 -14.60 0.36 -10.17
CA GLU A 545 -14.74 0.85 -8.80
C GLU A 545 -15.85 0.11 -8.04
N ALA A 546 -16.93 -0.21 -8.75
CA ALA A 546 -18.03 -1.00 -8.25
C ALA A 546 -18.57 -1.93 -9.34
N PRO A 547 -19.18 -3.07 -8.97
CA PRO A 547 -19.83 -3.93 -9.93
C PRO A 547 -21.08 -3.25 -10.52
N PRO A 548 -21.46 -3.58 -11.77
CA PRO A 548 -22.64 -3.01 -12.39
C PRO A 548 -23.91 -3.45 -11.68
N SER A 549 -24.89 -2.52 -11.61
CA SER A 549 -26.23 -2.89 -11.16
C SER A 549 -26.90 -3.85 -12.16
N PRO A 550 -27.71 -4.81 -11.70
CA PRO A 550 -28.45 -5.68 -12.60
C PRO A 550 -29.30 -4.87 -13.58
N PRO A 551 -29.28 -5.20 -14.88
CA PRO A 551 -30.07 -4.50 -15.87
C PRO A 551 -31.56 -4.65 -15.58
N ARG A 552 -32.32 -3.56 -15.72
CA ARG A 552 -33.77 -3.56 -15.55
C ARG A 552 -34.45 -3.97 -16.86
N GLY A 553 -35.16 -5.12 -16.88
CA GLY A 553 -36.00 -5.57 -17.99
C GLY A 553 -35.40 -6.68 -18.84
N SER A 554 -36.12 -7.08 -19.92
CA SER A 554 -35.84 -8.27 -20.74
C SER A 554 -34.62 -8.15 -21.65
N GLN A 555 -33.93 -7.02 -21.74
CA GLN A 555 -32.77 -6.86 -22.62
C GLN A 555 -31.51 -7.58 -22.12
N ALA A 556 -31.45 -7.92 -20.84
CA ALA A 556 -30.27 -8.52 -20.19
C ALA A 556 -30.00 -9.98 -20.53
N ARG A 557 -30.94 -10.69 -21.16
CA ARG A 557 -30.83 -12.15 -21.35
C ARG A 557 -30.30 -12.59 -22.70
N GLN A 558 -30.29 -11.73 -23.71
CA GLN A 558 -29.94 -12.16 -25.07
C GLN A 558 -28.46 -12.45 -25.32
N SER A 559 -27.55 -11.82 -24.54
CA SER A 559 -26.09 -12.04 -24.66
C SER A 559 -25.57 -13.20 -23.82
N LEU A 560 -26.38 -13.71 -22.88
CA LEU A 560 -25.98 -14.75 -21.91
C LEU A 560 -26.55 -16.13 -22.20
N ASP A 561 -27.32 -16.32 -23.29
CA ASP A 561 -27.98 -17.58 -23.60
C ASP A 561 -27.02 -18.74 -23.93
N THR A 562 -25.73 -18.43 -24.13
CA THR A 562 -24.69 -19.44 -24.33
C THR A 562 -23.33 -18.87 -23.94
N ILE A 563 -22.91 -19.07 -22.68
CA ILE A 563 -21.53 -18.83 -22.29
C ILE A 563 -20.71 -20.04 -22.69
N ALA A 564 -19.64 -19.81 -23.45
CA ALA A 564 -18.74 -20.84 -23.94
C ALA A 564 -17.30 -20.34 -23.84
N ALA A 565 -16.35 -21.26 -23.84
CA ALA A 565 -14.94 -20.92 -23.91
C ALA A 565 -14.67 -19.93 -25.05
N GLY A 566 -14.02 -18.80 -24.72
CA GLY A 566 -13.76 -17.73 -25.68
C GLY A 566 -14.83 -16.65 -25.78
N SER A 567 -15.88 -16.68 -24.97
CA SER A 567 -16.82 -15.57 -24.78
C SER A 567 -16.13 -14.34 -24.18
N PRO A 568 -16.66 -13.12 -24.39
CA PRO A 568 -16.24 -11.94 -23.63
C PRO A 568 -16.49 -12.10 -22.13
N PRO A 569 -15.83 -11.29 -21.27
CA PRO A 569 -15.98 -11.37 -19.82
C PRO A 569 -17.43 -11.21 -19.36
N VAL A 570 -17.78 -11.94 -18.31
CA VAL A 570 -19.15 -11.99 -17.77
C VAL A 570 -19.14 -11.71 -16.27
N TYR A 571 -20.12 -10.96 -15.82
CA TYR A 571 -20.43 -10.80 -14.40
C TYR A 571 -21.39 -11.89 -13.92
N TYR A 572 -20.98 -12.57 -12.84
CA TYR A 572 -21.78 -13.55 -12.12
C TYR A 572 -22.21 -13.00 -10.76
N ARG A 573 -23.37 -13.45 -10.27
CA ARG A 573 -23.95 -12.95 -9.02
C ARG A 573 -24.68 -14.04 -8.26
N ALA A 574 -24.58 -13.98 -6.93
CA ALA A 574 -25.43 -14.69 -5.99
C ALA A 574 -25.61 -13.89 -4.70
N THR A 575 -26.51 -14.35 -3.84
CA THR A 575 -26.61 -13.92 -2.46
C THR A 575 -26.53 -15.13 -1.53
N PHE A 576 -26.02 -14.92 -0.31
CA PHE A 576 -25.98 -15.93 0.74
C PHE A 576 -26.29 -15.30 2.10
N ASP A 577 -26.74 -16.12 3.02
CA ASP A 577 -27.01 -15.76 4.41
C ASP A 577 -25.97 -16.42 5.32
N ILE A 578 -25.72 -15.81 6.48
CA ILE A 578 -24.84 -16.38 7.50
C ILE A 578 -25.70 -17.15 8.48
N ASP A 579 -25.48 -18.46 8.58
CA ASP A 579 -26.22 -19.31 9.49
C ASP A 579 -25.75 -19.16 10.95
N GLY A 580 -26.70 -19.04 11.86
CA GLY A 580 -26.48 -19.07 13.31
C GLY A 580 -26.13 -17.73 13.95
N ASP A 581 -26.22 -17.69 15.29
CA ASP A 581 -25.74 -16.58 16.11
C ASP A 581 -24.23 -16.75 16.35
N ARG A 582 -23.41 -15.99 15.67
CA ARG A 582 -21.94 -16.04 15.79
C ARG A 582 -21.35 -14.92 16.63
N GLY A 583 -22.20 -14.25 17.41
CA GLY A 583 -21.77 -13.12 18.23
C GLY A 583 -21.70 -11.79 17.45
N THR A 584 -21.22 -10.76 18.13
CA THR A 584 -21.15 -9.39 17.60
C THR A 584 -19.75 -9.00 17.11
N ASP A 585 -18.75 -9.86 17.30
CA ASP A 585 -17.38 -9.58 16.88
C ASP A 585 -17.21 -9.91 15.39
N PRO A 586 -16.94 -8.91 14.53
CA PRO A 586 -16.73 -9.16 13.10
C PRO A 586 -15.62 -10.16 12.78
N ALA A 587 -14.58 -10.26 13.62
CA ALA A 587 -13.46 -11.16 13.38
C ALA A 587 -13.87 -12.66 13.47
N ALA A 588 -14.99 -12.99 14.12
CA ALA A 588 -15.57 -14.33 14.10
C ALA A 588 -16.27 -14.66 12.76
N LEU A 589 -16.39 -13.68 11.86
CA LEU A 589 -16.98 -13.82 10.54
C LEU A 589 -15.92 -13.77 9.43
N ASP A 590 -14.64 -13.58 9.76
CA ASP A 590 -13.56 -13.63 8.78
C ASP A 590 -13.53 -14.98 8.05
N THR A 591 -13.30 -14.96 6.75
CA THR A 591 -13.23 -16.15 5.91
C THR A 591 -12.32 -15.91 4.70
N PHE A 592 -12.01 -16.95 3.95
CA PHE A 592 -11.27 -16.86 2.69
C PHE A 592 -12.14 -17.38 1.55
N LEU A 593 -12.54 -16.48 0.65
CA LEU A 593 -13.43 -16.80 -0.46
C LEU A 593 -12.66 -17.40 -1.62
N ALA A 594 -12.95 -18.65 -1.97
CA ALA A 594 -12.36 -19.36 -3.10
C ALA A 594 -13.33 -19.40 -4.29
N VAL A 595 -12.77 -19.37 -5.53
CA VAL A 595 -13.50 -19.43 -6.80
C VAL A 595 -12.95 -20.60 -7.63
N PRO A 596 -13.14 -21.86 -7.24
CA PRO A 596 -12.44 -23.02 -7.82
C PRO A 596 -12.82 -23.30 -9.28
N SER A 597 -13.93 -22.78 -9.77
CA SER A 597 -14.35 -22.92 -11.17
C SER A 597 -14.05 -21.68 -12.02
N GLY A 598 -13.42 -20.65 -11.46
CA GLY A 598 -13.01 -19.46 -12.20
C GLY A 598 -11.57 -19.56 -12.69
N VAL A 599 -11.26 -18.83 -13.76
CA VAL A 599 -9.90 -18.75 -14.31
C VAL A 599 -9.20 -17.50 -13.82
N LYS A 600 -9.79 -16.33 -14.05
CA LYS A 600 -9.19 -15.04 -13.66
C LYS A 600 -10.26 -13.95 -13.57
N GLY A 601 -10.19 -13.16 -12.53
CA GLY A 601 -11.13 -12.06 -12.39
C GLY A 601 -11.03 -11.25 -11.12
N ASN A 602 -12.13 -10.57 -10.78
CA ASN A 602 -12.27 -9.77 -9.58
C ASN A 602 -13.52 -10.13 -8.80
N VAL A 603 -13.46 -10.03 -7.48
CA VAL A 603 -14.53 -10.38 -6.57
C VAL A 603 -14.97 -9.16 -5.76
N TRP A 604 -16.28 -8.93 -5.70
CA TRP A 604 -16.90 -7.96 -4.80
C TRP A 604 -17.86 -8.68 -3.85
N VAL A 605 -17.82 -8.32 -2.58
CA VAL A 605 -18.81 -8.75 -1.59
C VAL A 605 -19.45 -7.49 -0.99
N ASN A 606 -20.77 -7.39 -1.05
CA ASN A 606 -21.53 -6.21 -0.60
C ASN A 606 -21.01 -4.89 -1.19
N GLY A 607 -20.48 -4.93 -2.42
CA GLY A 607 -19.87 -3.79 -3.12
C GLY A 607 -18.40 -3.54 -2.78
N PHE A 608 -17.84 -4.19 -1.76
CA PHE A 608 -16.43 -4.08 -1.41
C PHE A 608 -15.57 -4.99 -2.32
N ASN A 609 -14.55 -4.43 -2.98
CA ASN A 609 -13.67 -5.15 -3.89
C ASN A 609 -12.59 -5.90 -3.10
N LEU A 610 -12.70 -7.24 -3.03
CA LEU A 610 -11.70 -8.07 -2.35
C LEU A 610 -10.37 -8.13 -3.10
N GLY A 611 -10.38 -8.01 -4.41
CA GLY A 611 -9.19 -8.09 -5.25
C GLY A 611 -9.31 -9.08 -6.40
N ARG A 612 -8.15 -9.41 -6.96
CA ARG A 612 -8.00 -10.35 -8.08
C ARG A 612 -7.87 -11.77 -7.59
N TYR A 613 -8.50 -12.71 -8.30
CA TYR A 613 -8.14 -14.12 -8.26
C TYR A 613 -7.58 -14.56 -9.62
N TRP A 614 -6.71 -15.55 -9.60
CA TRP A 614 -6.13 -16.13 -10.80
C TRP A 614 -5.72 -17.58 -10.53
N ILE A 615 -6.20 -18.50 -11.37
CA ILE A 615 -5.97 -19.94 -11.20
C ILE A 615 -4.49 -20.33 -11.16
N ILE A 616 -3.60 -19.55 -11.80
CA ILE A 616 -2.16 -19.83 -11.79
C ILE A 616 -1.53 -19.74 -10.40
N GLY A 617 -2.16 -19.04 -9.46
CA GLY A 617 -1.71 -18.95 -8.07
C GLY A 617 -0.44 -18.12 -7.85
N PRO A 618 0.21 -18.27 -6.68
CA PRO A 618 -0.07 -19.28 -5.64
C PRO A 618 -1.33 -19.03 -4.79
N GLN A 619 -1.87 -17.81 -4.75
CA GLN A 619 -3.08 -17.48 -3.99
C GLN A 619 -4.33 -18.02 -4.67
N GLN A 620 -5.09 -18.90 -3.97
CA GLN A 620 -6.32 -19.51 -4.48
C GLN A 620 -7.59 -19.07 -3.76
N SER A 621 -7.45 -18.33 -2.65
CA SER A 621 -8.58 -17.76 -1.92
C SER A 621 -8.30 -16.30 -1.51
N LEU A 622 -9.36 -15.48 -1.46
CA LEU A 622 -9.29 -14.05 -1.13
C LEU A 622 -9.78 -13.82 0.29
N TYR A 623 -9.04 -13.05 1.07
CA TYR A 623 -9.48 -12.65 2.40
C TYR A 623 -10.77 -11.82 2.33
N LEU A 624 -11.82 -12.31 3.00
CA LEU A 624 -13.10 -11.64 3.18
C LEU A 624 -13.26 -11.25 4.65
N PRO A 625 -13.02 -9.97 4.99
CA PRO A 625 -13.20 -9.48 6.34
C PRO A 625 -14.65 -9.58 6.80
N GLY A 626 -14.88 -10.04 8.02
CA GLY A 626 -16.23 -10.12 8.60
C GLY A 626 -16.93 -8.77 8.72
N THR A 627 -16.15 -7.66 8.75
CA THR A 627 -16.68 -6.29 8.73
C THR A 627 -17.49 -5.96 7.46
N VAL A 628 -17.21 -6.65 6.36
CA VAL A 628 -17.92 -6.50 5.08
C VAL A 628 -19.25 -7.25 5.09
N LEU A 629 -19.38 -8.27 5.95
CA LEU A 629 -20.52 -9.18 5.97
C LEU A 629 -21.72 -8.62 6.74
N LYS A 630 -22.89 -9.07 6.35
CA LYS A 630 -24.19 -8.82 6.99
C LYS A 630 -24.78 -10.16 7.45
N PRO A 631 -25.71 -10.16 8.40
CA PRO A 631 -26.39 -11.40 8.81
C PRO A 631 -27.10 -12.12 7.65
N VAL A 632 -27.69 -11.37 6.72
CA VAL A 632 -28.46 -11.90 5.59
C VAL A 632 -28.23 -11.08 4.33
N GLU A 633 -28.55 -11.69 3.18
CA GLU A 633 -28.48 -11.05 1.85
C GLU A 633 -27.10 -10.51 1.54
N ASN A 634 -26.03 -11.28 1.82
CA ASN A 634 -24.70 -10.93 1.37
C ASN A 634 -24.62 -11.15 -0.13
N GLU A 635 -24.37 -10.08 -0.88
CA GLU A 635 -24.23 -10.13 -2.33
C GLU A 635 -22.77 -10.41 -2.70
N VAL A 636 -22.56 -11.44 -3.50
CA VAL A 636 -21.27 -11.70 -4.18
C VAL A 636 -21.44 -11.40 -5.66
N VAL A 637 -20.54 -10.59 -6.21
CA VAL A 637 -20.42 -10.35 -7.65
C VAL A 637 -18.99 -10.69 -8.08
N ILE A 638 -18.87 -11.45 -9.16
CA ILE A 638 -17.58 -11.85 -9.74
C ILE A 638 -17.58 -11.42 -11.21
N LEU A 639 -16.56 -10.69 -11.62
CA LEU A 639 -16.21 -10.52 -13.02
C LEU A 639 -15.24 -11.62 -13.38
N GLU A 640 -15.71 -12.61 -14.17
CA GLU A 640 -14.84 -13.62 -14.77
C GLU A 640 -14.37 -13.12 -16.14
N LEU A 641 -13.05 -13.03 -16.32
CA LEU A 641 -12.44 -12.53 -17.56
C LEU A 641 -12.42 -13.58 -18.66
N GLU A 642 -12.49 -14.85 -18.29
CA GLU A 642 -12.36 -16.00 -19.18
C GLU A 642 -13.48 -17.03 -18.94
N PRO A 643 -14.74 -16.62 -19.12
CA PRO A 643 -15.87 -17.48 -18.81
C PRO A 643 -15.92 -18.70 -19.74
N ASP A 644 -16.03 -19.89 -19.15
CA ASP A 644 -16.20 -21.15 -19.85
C ASP A 644 -17.36 -22.00 -19.29
N VAL A 645 -18.00 -21.51 -18.22
CA VAL A 645 -19.06 -22.19 -17.49
C VAL A 645 -20.31 -21.32 -17.33
N ASP A 646 -21.47 -21.94 -17.32
CA ASP A 646 -22.75 -21.24 -17.08
C ASP A 646 -22.94 -20.79 -15.64
N THR A 647 -22.20 -21.35 -14.69
CA THR A 647 -22.27 -20.98 -13.27
C THR A 647 -20.90 -21.08 -12.64
N LEU A 648 -20.52 -20.08 -11.84
CA LEU A 648 -19.33 -20.15 -11.00
C LEU A 648 -19.67 -20.80 -9.65
N THR A 649 -18.76 -21.61 -9.16
CA THR A 649 -18.80 -22.20 -7.83
C THR A 649 -17.93 -21.38 -6.89
N VAL A 650 -18.43 -21.09 -5.68
CA VAL A 650 -17.76 -20.32 -4.66
C VAL A 650 -18.00 -20.94 -3.30
N PHE A 651 -17.02 -20.86 -2.39
CA PHE A 651 -17.17 -21.19 -0.98
C PHE A 651 -16.27 -20.33 -0.11
N GLY A 652 -16.54 -20.27 1.19
CA GLY A 652 -15.67 -19.61 2.18
C GLY A 652 -14.94 -20.64 3.04
N ALA A 653 -13.61 -20.61 3.05
CA ALA A 653 -12.76 -21.49 3.83
C ALA A 653 -12.29 -20.82 5.13
N ALA A 654 -12.17 -21.60 6.21
CA ALA A 654 -11.58 -21.13 7.46
C ALA A 654 -10.06 -20.95 7.35
N GLU A 655 -9.40 -21.66 6.45
CA GLU A 655 -7.97 -21.54 6.18
C GLU A 655 -7.73 -21.09 4.74
N ARG A 656 -6.62 -20.39 4.51
CA ARG A 656 -6.22 -19.91 3.18
C ARG A 656 -5.87 -21.07 2.26
N GLU A 657 -6.28 -20.98 1.02
CA GLU A 657 -5.92 -21.95 0.01
C GLU A 657 -4.77 -21.43 -0.87
N TRP A 658 -3.76 -22.27 -1.02
CA TRP A 658 -2.57 -22.01 -1.81
C TRP A 658 -2.33 -23.14 -2.79
N GLY A 659 -1.98 -22.80 -4.01
CA GLY A 659 -1.67 -23.78 -5.05
C GLY A 659 -1.44 -23.11 -6.39
N ASN A 660 -0.76 -23.84 -7.27
CA ASN A 660 -0.49 -23.38 -8.63
C ASN A 660 -1.12 -24.34 -9.61
N TYR A 661 -1.82 -23.82 -10.61
CA TYR A 661 -2.42 -24.58 -11.70
C TYR A 661 -1.94 -24.03 -13.05
N PRO A 662 -1.95 -24.85 -14.10
CA PRO A 662 -1.57 -24.39 -15.44
C PRO A 662 -2.41 -23.19 -15.90
N ASP A 663 -1.78 -22.23 -16.57
CA ASP A 663 -2.48 -21.18 -17.27
C ASP A 663 -3.11 -21.73 -18.54
N PRO A 664 -4.45 -21.68 -18.72
CA PRO A 664 -5.09 -22.17 -19.92
C PRO A 664 -4.71 -21.38 -21.19
N ASP A 665 -4.19 -20.16 -21.05
CA ASP A 665 -3.79 -19.29 -22.15
C ASP A 665 -2.29 -19.35 -22.47
N TYR A 666 -1.50 -20.00 -21.64
CA TYR A 666 -0.07 -20.16 -21.82
C TYR A 666 0.36 -21.60 -21.56
N PRO A 667 0.25 -22.50 -22.60
CA PRO A 667 0.52 -23.93 -22.47
C PRO A 667 2.00 -24.27 -22.25
#